data_26063e4705a29b5fbd358188cb14bd9f
#
_entry.id   26063e4705a29b5fbd358188cb14bd9f
#
_cell.length_a   1.000
_cell.length_b   1.000
_cell.length_c   1.000
_cell.angle_alpha   90.00
_cell.angle_beta   90.00
_cell.angle_gamma   90.00
#
_symmetry.space_group_name_H-M   'P 1'
#
loop_
_entity.id
_entity.type
_entity.pdbx_description
1 polymer ?
#
loop_
_entity_poly.entity_id
_entity_poly.type
_entity_poly.pdbx_seq_one_letter_code
_entity_poly.pdbx_strand_id
1 'polypeptide(L)'
;MAPSDECNIDDSQTTPPSTTTLNFSGDKPSTPILDIINFPHDMKNLSIKELEQLADELREDIVYTVSKTGGHLSSSLGVAELTVALHHVFNTPEDKIIWDVGHQAYPHKILTGRRSRMDTIRQTGGLSGFPRRDESEYDAFGTGHSSTSISAGLGMAIGRDLLGKNNCIVVVIGDGAMTGGLAYEAINNAGYGHTNLIIILNDNAQVSVATTINDGPSPPVGALSKALAQLQSIRKFCQQNKAVEHMGSQTHEISPQVDTCARGMVASSRASLFEDLGLYYTGPVDGHNVEDLVHILKKVKAMPAPGPVLIHIITEKGKGYSPAETALDKMHRVVKFDPKTGKQIEAKTKTRSYTQYFAESLIAEAERDEKIVAIHAAMGGGTGLNSFQKQFPDRCFDVGIAEQHAVTFAAGLATEGLKPFCAIYSSFLQRGFDQVFHDVDVQKLPVRFAIDWAGLVGAEGRTHHGAFDTTFMACLPNMVVMAPSCESELMHMVATAAAIDDGPCCFRYPRGNGVGSILPENNKGSPLEVGKGEVLREGTSKVAILGYGTVVQNCKAAADLLQEKNNISTTVANARFCKPLDGNLIRKLAQDHEILITVEEGSIGGFCSHVSHFLGLNGLLDGNLKWRAMILPDRYIGHGSQEDQIEEAGLTSKHIVDTVLSLIGKKQGDY
;
A
#
# COMPACT_ATOMS: atom_id res chain seq x y z
N MET A 1 -23.15 39.48 61.76
CA MET A 1 -23.05 38.38 62.77
C MET A 1 -23.53 37.12 62.04
N ALA A 2 -22.66 36.35 61.71
CA ALA A 2 -22.26 34.96 61.69
C ALA A 2 -23.39 33.90 61.73
N PRO A 3 -23.15 32.62 61.40
CA PRO A 3 -21.92 32.01 60.91
C PRO A 3 -22.08 31.17 59.60
N SER A 4 -20.95 30.84 59.06
CA SER A 4 -20.67 29.91 57.99
C SER A 4 -20.88 28.45 58.41
N ASP A 5 -21.57 27.66 57.61
CA ASP A 5 -21.50 26.19 57.66
C ASP A 5 -20.68 25.69 56.46
N GLU A 6 -19.48 25.21 56.76
CA GLU A 6 -18.64 24.46 55.86
C GLU A 6 -19.22 23.04 55.70
N CYS A 7 -19.61 22.70 54.47
CA CYS A 7 -19.99 21.34 54.13
C CYS A 7 -18.75 20.65 53.55
N ASN A 8 -18.14 19.77 54.34
CA ASN A 8 -17.09 18.85 53.88
C ASN A 8 -17.66 17.90 52.83
N ILE A 9 -17.21 18.00 51.60
CA ILE A 9 -17.44 17.00 50.57
C ILE A 9 -16.29 16.01 50.63
N ASP A 10 -16.64 14.80 51.03
CA ASP A 10 -15.77 13.62 51.08
C ASP A 10 -15.39 13.22 49.64
N ASP A 11 -14.13 13.42 49.30
CA ASP A 11 -13.54 13.04 48.01
C ASP A 11 -13.31 11.51 47.98
N SER A 12 -14.38 10.74 47.82
CA SER A 12 -14.25 9.33 47.51
C SER A 12 -13.84 9.17 46.03
N GLN A 13 -12.54 8.96 45.83
CA GLN A 13 -11.91 8.61 44.60
C GLN A 13 -12.63 7.45 43.91
N THR A 14 -13.37 7.74 42.84
CA THR A 14 -13.71 6.73 41.82
C THR A 14 -12.49 6.49 40.97
N THR A 15 -11.75 5.43 41.27
CA THR A 15 -10.71 4.89 40.39
C THR A 15 -11.31 4.57 39.01
N PRO A 16 -10.74 5.09 37.92
CA PRO A 16 -11.13 4.65 36.58
C PRO A 16 -10.82 3.15 36.44
N PRO A 17 -11.55 2.41 35.58
CA PRO A 17 -11.30 1.00 35.36
C PRO A 17 -9.83 0.81 35.00
N SER A 18 -9.16 -0.14 35.62
CA SER A 18 -7.75 -0.47 35.44
C SER A 18 -7.48 -0.83 33.99
N THR A 19 -6.98 0.13 33.21
CA THR A 19 -6.28 -0.17 31.97
C THR A 19 -5.03 -0.93 32.38
N THR A 20 -5.01 -2.23 32.12
CA THR A 20 -3.80 -3.07 32.24
C THR A 20 -2.75 -2.44 31.33
N THR A 21 -1.78 -1.76 31.92
CA THR A 21 -0.64 -1.23 31.16
C THR A 21 0.20 -2.41 30.71
N LEU A 22 0.10 -2.78 29.45
CA LEU A 22 0.94 -3.79 28.82
C LEU A 22 2.41 -3.37 28.94
N ASN A 23 3.27 -4.26 29.45
CA ASN A 23 4.65 -3.94 29.73
C ASN A 23 5.59 -4.50 28.67
N PHE A 24 5.98 -3.67 27.74
CA PHE A 24 6.90 -4.03 26.65
C PHE A 24 8.37 -3.95 27.14
N SER A 25 8.84 -5.00 27.81
CA SER A 25 10.20 -5.07 28.36
C SER A 25 11.32 -5.20 27.30
N GLY A 26 10.96 -5.57 26.08
CA GLY A 26 11.91 -5.95 25.02
C GLY A 26 12.31 -7.43 25.05
N ASP A 27 11.98 -8.14 26.12
CA ASP A 27 12.07 -9.59 26.20
C ASP A 27 10.85 -10.27 25.58
N LYS A 28 10.95 -11.55 25.30
CA LYS A 28 9.81 -12.32 24.80
C LYS A 28 8.69 -12.30 25.86
N PRO A 29 7.47 -11.88 25.52
CA PRO A 29 6.39 -11.79 26.48
C PRO A 29 5.97 -13.18 26.97
N SER A 30 5.41 -13.22 28.18
CA SER A 30 4.72 -14.41 28.72
C SER A 30 3.30 -14.46 28.15
N THR A 31 2.98 -15.52 27.43
CA THR A 31 1.72 -15.64 26.67
C THR A 31 1.02 -16.96 26.96
N PRO A 32 0.60 -17.21 28.23
CA PRO A 32 0.13 -18.52 28.67
C PRO A 32 -1.11 -19.03 27.92
N ILE A 33 -2.02 -18.14 27.51
CA ILE A 33 -3.18 -18.55 26.70
C ILE A 33 -2.79 -18.72 25.24
N LEU A 34 -2.05 -17.78 24.67
CA LEU A 34 -1.61 -17.87 23.28
C LEU A 34 -0.67 -19.08 23.03
N ASP A 35 0.08 -19.53 24.06
CA ASP A 35 0.98 -20.66 23.95
C ASP A 35 0.25 -22.00 23.75
N ILE A 36 -1.02 -22.10 24.14
CA ILE A 36 -1.85 -23.30 23.94
C ILE A 36 -2.74 -23.19 22.69
N ILE A 37 -2.77 -22.03 22.01
CA ILE A 37 -3.57 -21.80 20.80
C ILE A 37 -2.67 -21.99 19.57
N ASN A 38 -2.96 -22.99 18.76
CA ASN A 38 -2.33 -23.19 17.46
C ASN A 38 -3.28 -22.85 16.31
N PHE A 39 -4.56 -23.19 16.47
CA PHE A 39 -5.57 -23.02 15.44
C PHE A 39 -6.88 -22.47 16.03
N PRO A 40 -7.77 -21.89 15.22
CA PRO A 40 -9.03 -21.31 15.69
C PRO A 40 -9.93 -22.26 16.51
N HIS A 41 -9.86 -23.55 16.28
CA HIS A 41 -10.66 -24.53 17.04
C HIS A 41 -10.25 -24.60 18.52
N ASP A 42 -9.01 -24.29 18.86
CA ASP A 42 -8.52 -24.28 20.25
C ASP A 42 -9.18 -23.16 21.08
N MET A 43 -9.71 -22.11 20.42
CA MET A 43 -10.31 -20.96 21.08
C MET A 43 -11.80 -21.12 21.39
N LYS A 44 -12.46 -22.17 20.88
CA LYS A 44 -13.94 -22.27 20.91
C LYS A 44 -14.55 -22.35 22.32
N ASN A 45 -13.81 -22.86 23.27
CA ASN A 45 -14.25 -23.05 24.65
C ASN A 45 -13.73 -21.99 25.64
N LEU A 46 -12.96 -21.00 25.16
CA LEU A 46 -12.45 -19.95 26.01
C LEU A 46 -13.60 -19.05 26.51
N SER A 47 -13.52 -18.66 27.77
CA SER A 47 -14.39 -17.65 28.38
C SER A 47 -14.07 -16.26 27.83
N ILE A 48 -14.97 -15.29 28.01
CA ILE A 48 -14.76 -13.90 27.58
C ILE A 48 -13.47 -13.33 28.18
N LYS A 49 -13.19 -13.57 29.46
CA LYS A 49 -11.97 -13.10 30.13
C LYS A 49 -10.69 -13.69 29.51
N GLU A 50 -10.72 -14.97 29.16
CA GLU A 50 -9.59 -15.61 28.47
C GLU A 50 -9.41 -15.08 27.04
N LEU A 51 -10.50 -14.72 26.35
CA LEU A 51 -10.44 -14.09 25.03
C LEU A 51 -9.88 -12.64 25.11
N GLU A 52 -10.22 -11.90 26.14
CA GLU A 52 -9.64 -10.57 26.44
C GLU A 52 -8.14 -10.69 26.70
N GLN A 53 -7.74 -11.61 27.57
CA GLN A 53 -6.32 -11.89 27.84
C GLN A 53 -5.59 -12.33 26.57
N LEU A 54 -6.19 -13.19 25.74
CA LEU A 54 -5.60 -13.60 24.47
C LEU A 54 -5.37 -12.42 23.51
N ALA A 55 -6.27 -11.45 23.47
CA ALA A 55 -6.09 -10.24 22.67
C ALA A 55 -4.90 -9.38 23.17
N ASP A 56 -4.71 -9.28 24.48
CA ASP A 56 -3.56 -8.60 25.06
C ASP A 56 -2.24 -9.33 24.78
N GLU A 57 -2.21 -10.65 24.96
CA GLU A 57 -1.04 -11.49 24.63
C GLU A 57 -0.67 -11.41 23.13
N LEU A 58 -1.66 -11.35 22.23
CA LEU A 58 -1.43 -11.12 20.80
C LEU A 58 -0.76 -9.78 20.53
N ARG A 59 -1.17 -8.71 21.21
CA ARG A 59 -0.53 -7.39 21.07
C ARG A 59 0.93 -7.43 21.49
N GLU A 60 1.21 -8.03 22.64
CA GLU A 60 2.59 -8.15 23.13
C GLU A 60 3.46 -8.97 22.18
N ASP A 61 2.97 -10.11 21.67
CA ASP A 61 3.68 -10.97 20.71
C ASP A 61 3.92 -10.25 19.39
N ILE A 62 2.94 -9.47 18.89
CA ILE A 62 3.07 -8.66 17.66
C ILE A 62 4.10 -7.55 17.84
N VAL A 63 4.05 -6.77 18.93
CA VAL A 63 5.03 -5.71 19.19
C VAL A 63 6.44 -6.30 19.29
N TYR A 64 6.61 -7.39 20.03
CA TYR A 64 7.89 -8.08 20.15
C TYR A 64 8.43 -8.54 18.80
N THR A 65 7.60 -9.20 17.99
CA THR A 65 8.00 -9.73 16.68
C THR A 65 8.31 -8.61 15.69
N VAL A 66 7.38 -7.64 15.55
CA VAL A 66 7.52 -6.55 14.57
C VAL A 66 8.64 -5.59 14.95
N SER A 67 8.99 -5.46 16.25
CA SER A 67 10.18 -4.70 16.67
C SER A 67 11.47 -5.22 16.03
N LYS A 68 11.54 -6.52 15.72
CA LYS A 68 12.71 -7.20 15.13
C LYS A 68 12.65 -7.32 13.62
N THR A 69 11.44 -7.45 13.06
CA THR A 69 11.24 -7.70 11.62
C THR A 69 10.90 -6.42 10.84
N GLY A 70 10.33 -5.42 11.51
CA GLY A 70 9.58 -4.37 10.87
C GLY A 70 8.24 -4.88 10.30
N GLY A 71 7.40 -3.98 9.79
CA GLY A 71 6.14 -4.36 9.17
C GLY A 71 4.98 -3.43 9.50
N HIS A 72 3.75 -3.93 9.33
CA HIS A 72 2.51 -3.21 9.64
C HIS A 72 2.13 -3.44 11.11
N LEU A 73 2.39 -2.45 11.96
CA LEU A 73 2.20 -2.59 13.40
C LEU A 73 0.79 -2.21 13.85
N SER A 74 0.46 -0.94 13.73
CA SER A 74 -0.73 -0.37 14.38
C SER A 74 -2.05 -0.86 13.83
N SER A 75 -2.10 -1.20 12.54
CA SER A 75 -3.30 -1.79 11.94
C SER A 75 -3.61 -3.16 12.53
N SER A 76 -2.56 -3.95 12.85
CA SER A 76 -2.71 -5.26 13.49
C SER A 76 -3.08 -5.15 14.96
N LEU A 77 -2.50 -4.19 15.70
CA LEU A 77 -2.84 -3.93 17.10
C LEU A 77 -4.30 -3.50 17.28
N GLY A 78 -4.80 -2.67 16.35
CA GLY A 78 -6.18 -2.16 16.40
C GLY A 78 -7.28 -3.20 16.16
N VAL A 79 -6.95 -4.40 15.68
CA VAL A 79 -7.94 -5.45 15.38
C VAL A 79 -7.70 -6.75 16.16
N ALA A 80 -6.96 -6.70 17.26
CA ALA A 80 -6.68 -7.90 18.07
C ALA A 80 -7.96 -8.52 18.61
N GLU A 81 -8.82 -7.76 19.28
CA GLU A 81 -10.11 -8.21 19.82
C GLU A 81 -11.05 -8.70 18.72
N LEU A 82 -11.14 -7.94 17.63
CA LEU A 82 -11.95 -8.34 16.47
C LEU A 82 -11.50 -9.69 15.92
N THR A 83 -10.19 -9.90 15.78
CA THR A 83 -9.64 -11.15 15.23
C THR A 83 -9.93 -12.33 16.17
N VAL A 84 -9.77 -12.13 17.47
CA VAL A 84 -10.10 -13.13 18.51
C VAL A 84 -11.59 -13.48 18.47
N ALA A 85 -12.47 -12.47 18.44
CA ALA A 85 -13.92 -12.66 18.37
C ALA A 85 -14.35 -13.40 17.09
N LEU A 86 -13.77 -13.03 15.93
CA LEU A 86 -14.04 -13.69 14.64
C LEU A 86 -13.67 -15.17 14.69
N HIS A 87 -12.47 -15.51 15.13
CA HIS A 87 -12.03 -16.92 15.19
C HIS A 87 -12.71 -17.71 16.31
N HIS A 88 -13.20 -17.06 17.36
CA HIS A 88 -14.03 -17.70 18.36
C HIS A 88 -15.43 -18.04 17.84
N VAL A 89 -16.06 -17.16 17.05
CA VAL A 89 -17.44 -17.31 16.58
C VAL A 89 -17.54 -18.14 15.30
N PHE A 90 -16.70 -17.85 14.30
CA PHE A 90 -16.74 -18.51 12.97
C PHE A 90 -15.85 -19.73 12.92
N ASN A 91 -16.29 -20.77 12.19
CA ASN A 91 -15.57 -22.03 12.05
C ASN A 91 -14.67 -21.99 10.81
N THR A 92 -13.56 -21.26 10.93
CA THR A 92 -12.55 -21.23 9.86
C THR A 92 -11.72 -22.52 9.84
N PRO A 93 -11.32 -23.04 8.67
CA PRO A 93 -11.37 -22.40 7.34
C PRO A 93 -12.67 -22.64 6.55
N GLU A 94 -13.69 -23.37 7.05
CA GLU A 94 -14.97 -23.56 6.37
C GLU A 94 -15.69 -22.23 6.19
N ASP A 95 -15.95 -21.49 7.28
CA ASP A 95 -16.35 -20.08 7.24
C ASP A 95 -15.18 -19.28 6.69
N LYS A 96 -15.44 -18.33 5.79
CA LYS A 96 -14.40 -17.56 5.10
C LYS A 96 -14.29 -16.16 5.69
N ILE A 97 -13.05 -15.75 6.03
CA ILE A 97 -12.75 -14.38 6.45
C ILE A 97 -11.84 -13.76 5.38
N ILE A 98 -12.23 -12.57 4.90
CA ILE A 98 -11.48 -11.78 3.91
C ILE A 98 -11.06 -10.47 4.56
N TRP A 99 -9.77 -10.19 4.57
CA TRP A 99 -9.19 -8.95 5.09
C TRP A 99 -8.92 -7.98 3.94
N ASP A 100 -9.65 -6.86 3.86
CA ASP A 100 -9.36 -5.84 2.85
C ASP A 100 -7.98 -5.24 3.07
N VAL A 101 -7.23 -4.98 2.01
CA VAL A 101 -5.79 -4.66 2.02
C VAL A 101 -4.96 -5.78 2.66
N GLY A 102 -5.31 -6.24 3.85
CA GLY A 102 -4.67 -7.34 4.56
C GLY A 102 -3.45 -6.97 5.41
N HIS A 103 -3.13 -5.69 5.54
CA HIS A 103 -2.03 -5.20 6.38
C HIS A 103 -2.31 -5.32 7.88
N GLN A 104 -3.55 -5.58 8.28
CA GLN A 104 -4.00 -5.82 9.65
C GLN A 104 -4.04 -7.32 10.03
N ALA A 105 -3.56 -8.23 9.16
CA ALA A 105 -3.78 -9.66 9.30
C ALA A 105 -2.75 -10.41 10.16
N TYR A 106 -1.87 -9.74 10.90
CA TYR A 106 -0.88 -10.42 11.74
C TYR A 106 -1.52 -11.23 12.86
N PRO A 107 -2.54 -10.73 13.62
CA PRO A 107 -3.28 -11.56 14.57
C PRO A 107 -3.90 -12.80 13.92
N HIS A 108 -4.48 -12.66 12.73
CA HIS A 108 -5.03 -13.77 11.95
C HIS A 108 -3.97 -14.82 11.62
N LYS A 109 -2.77 -14.41 11.18
CA LYS A 109 -1.66 -15.34 10.89
C LYS A 109 -1.21 -16.09 12.14
N ILE A 110 -1.09 -15.40 13.27
CA ILE A 110 -0.70 -16.00 14.55
C ILE A 110 -1.71 -17.06 14.97
N LEU A 111 -3.01 -16.76 14.97
CA LEU A 111 -4.08 -17.65 15.40
C LEU A 111 -4.38 -18.79 14.41
N THR A 112 -3.76 -18.81 13.24
CA THR A 112 -3.97 -19.82 12.18
C THR A 112 -2.71 -20.61 11.86
N GLY A 113 -1.94 -20.98 12.88
CA GLY A 113 -0.84 -21.94 12.81
C GLY A 113 0.50 -21.38 12.33
N ARG A 114 0.62 -20.05 12.17
CA ARG A 114 1.86 -19.43 11.63
C ARG A 114 2.69 -18.69 12.67
N ARG A 115 2.32 -18.74 13.95
CA ARG A 115 3.02 -18.03 15.04
C ARG A 115 4.51 -18.32 15.09
N SER A 116 4.89 -19.59 14.99
CA SER A 116 6.30 -20.03 15.06
C SER A 116 7.17 -19.52 13.90
N ARG A 117 6.56 -18.97 12.85
CA ARG A 117 7.24 -18.45 11.68
C ARG A 117 7.11 -16.92 11.55
N MET A 118 6.49 -16.25 12.51
CA MET A 118 6.28 -14.79 12.45
C MET A 118 7.58 -14.00 12.45
N ASP A 119 8.68 -14.54 12.97
CA ASP A 119 10.03 -13.96 12.88
C ASP A 119 10.58 -13.89 11.45
N THR A 120 9.99 -14.64 10.53
CA THR A 120 10.37 -14.64 9.10
C THR A 120 9.48 -13.73 8.24
N ILE A 121 8.53 -13.02 8.86
CA ILE A 121 7.56 -12.22 8.10
C ILE A 121 8.24 -11.17 7.24
N ARG A 122 7.85 -11.08 5.95
CA ARG A 122 8.38 -10.13 4.96
C ARG A 122 9.86 -10.34 4.58
N GLN A 123 10.46 -11.47 5.00
CA GLN A 123 11.83 -11.85 4.63
C GLN A 123 11.82 -12.88 3.50
N THR A 124 12.92 -12.95 2.76
CA THR A 124 13.08 -13.90 1.64
C THR A 124 12.79 -15.34 2.09
N GLY A 125 11.85 -16.01 1.42
CA GLY A 125 11.40 -17.36 1.75
C GLY A 125 10.53 -17.49 3.03
N GLY A 126 10.25 -16.38 3.72
CA GLY A 126 9.43 -16.33 4.92
C GLY A 126 7.94 -16.11 4.67
N LEU A 127 7.22 -15.67 5.73
CA LEU A 127 5.80 -15.34 5.65
C LEU A 127 5.58 -14.01 4.92
N SER A 128 4.53 -13.95 4.12
CA SER A 128 4.06 -12.71 3.48
C SER A 128 3.51 -11.71 4.51
N GLY A 129 3.69 -10.42 4.26
CA GLY A 129 3.06 -9.36 5.04
C GLY A 129 1.55 -9.24 4.84
N PHE A 130 0.99 -9.95 3.86
CA PHE A 130 -0.44 -9.95 3.48
C PHE A 130 -0.98 -11.38 3.41
N PRO A 131 -2.31 -11.59 3.53
CA PRO A 131 -2.93 -12.89 3.29
C PRO A 131 -2.64 -13.43 1.89
N ARG A 132 -2.34 -14.74 1.82
CA ARG A 132 -2.01 -15.46 0.58
C ARG A 132 -2.62 -16.86 0.58
N ARG A 133 -3.39 -17.21 -0.44
CA ARG A 133 -4.02 -18.51 -0.58
C ARG A 133 -3.02 -19.67 -0.69
N ASP A 134 -1.85 -19.41 -1.22
CA ASP A 134 -0.75 -20.40 -1.33
C ASP A 134 0.12 -20.48 -0.05
N GLU A 135 -0.17 -19.68 0.98
CA GLU A 135 0.51 -19.72 2.27
C GLU A 135 -0.31 -20.47 3.32
N SER A 136 -1.64 -20.34 3.29
CA SER A 136 -2.53 -20.96 4.29
C SER A 136 -3.95 -21.14 3.74
N GLU A 137 -4.60 -22.26 4.11
CA GLU A 137 -6.03 -22.50 3.81
C GLU A 137 -6.97 -21.52 4.52
N TYR A 138 -6.50 -20.87 5.60
CA TYR A 138 -7.24 -19.84 6.31
C TYR A 138 -7.24 -18.48 5.57
N ASP A 139 -6.32 -18.28 4.64
CA ASP A 139 -6.28 -17.10 3.78
C ASP A 139 -7.24 -17.29 2.59
N ALA A 140 -8.54 -17.10 2.83
CA ALA A 140 -9.60 -17.36 1.85
C ALA A 140 -9.41 -16.60 0.53
N PHE A 141 -8.82 -15.40 0.60
CA PHE A 141 -8.52 -14.55 -0.55
C PHE A 141 -7.17 -13.83 -0.36
N GLY A 142 -6.35 -13.80 -1.40
CA GLY A 142 -5.11 -13.04 -1.41
C GLY A 142 -5.38 -11.55 -1.53
N THR A 143 -4.77 -10.74 -0.67
CA THR A 143 -4.99 -9.30 -0.62
C THR A 143 -3.68 -8.52 -0.69
N GLY A 144 -3.75 -7.19 -0.71
CA GLY A 144 -2.61 -6.26 -0.84
C GLY A 144 -3.06 -4.89 -1.36
N HIS A 145 -4.12 -4.86 -2.17
CA HIS A 145 -4.76 -3.66 -2.68
C HIS A 145 -6.13 -3.47 -1.99
N SER A 146 -6.54 -2.22 -1.80
CA SER A 146 -7.77 -1.86 -1.09
C SER A 146 -9.04 -2.11 -1.90
N SER A 147 -10.19 -2.12 -1.20
CA SER A 147 -11.54 -2.03 -1.76
C SER A 147 -12.03 -3.25 -2.54
N THR A 148 -11.26 -4.35 -2.55
CA THR A 148 -11.60 -5.56 -3.33
C THR A 148 -12.40 -6.60 -2.54
N SER A 149 -12.37 -6.51 -1.21
CA SER A 149 -12.85 -7.56 -0.31
C SER A 149 -14.35 -7.81 -0.39
N ILE A 150 -15.18 -6.75 -0.53
CA ILE A 150 -16.64 -6.90 -0.62
C ILE A 150 -17.01 -7.59 -1.92
N SER A 151 -16.42 -7.22 -3.06
CA SER A 151 -16.63 -7.90 -4.33
C SER A 151 -16.25 -9.38 -4.27
N ALA A 152 -15.07 -9.68 -3.69
CA ALA A 152 -14.60 -11.06 -3.52
C ALA A 152 -15.54 -11.85 -2.60
N GLY A 153 -15.95 -11.25 -1.47
CA GLY A 153 -16.88 -11.84 -0.52
C GLY A 153 -18.26 -12.11 -1.12
N LEU A 154 -18.78 -11.17 -1.91
CA LEU A 154 -20.05 -11.34 -2.63
C LEU A 154 -19.96 -12.50 -3.63
N GLY A 155 -18.88 -12.56 -4.42
CA GLY A 155 -18.65 -13.67 -5.35
C GLY A 155 -18.56 -15.02 -4.63
N MET A 156 -17.90 -15.09 -3.47
CA MET A 156 -17.84 -16.30 -2.64
C MET A 156 -19.21 -16.67 -2.06
N ALA A 157 -20.01 -15.69 -1.62
CA ALA A 157 -21.32 -15.92 -1.06
C ALA A 157 -22.30 -16.46 -2.12
N ILE A 158 -22.29 -15.87 -3.31
CA ILE A 158 -23.08 -16.40 -4.45
C ILE A 158 -22.60 -17.80 -4.84
N GLY A 159 -21.29 -18.02 -4.93
CA GLY A 159 -20.72 -19.34 -5.23
C GLY A 159 -21.09 -20.39 -4.16
N ARG A 160 -21.10 -20.02 -2.88
CA ARG A 160 -21.59 -20.85 -1.77
C ARG A 160 -23.04 -21.25 -1.99
N ASP A 161 -23.92 -20.28 -2.30
CA ASP A 161 -25.36 -20.51 -2.48
C ASP A 161 -25.62 -21.42 -3.68
N LEU A 162 -24.94 -21.19 -4.81
CA LEU A 162 -25.03 -22.05 -6.01
C LEU A 162 -24.56 -23.50 -5.76
N LEU A 163 -23.62 -23.68 -4.84
CA LEU A 163 -23.13 -25.02 -4.45
C LEU A 163 -23.94 -25.66 -3.32
N GLY A 164 -25.01 -25.00 -2.85
CA GLY A 164 -25.84 -25.50 -1.75
C GLY A 164 -25.09 -25.61 -0.40
N LYS A 165 -24.04 -24.81 -0.19
CA LYS A 165 -23.28 -24.74 1.06
C LYS A 165 -23.87 -23.70 2.02
N ASN A 166 -23.57 -23.80 3.32
CA ASN A 166 -24.13 -22.95 4.37
C ASN A 166 -23.06 -22.18 5.17
N ASN A 167 -21.81 -22.22 4.77
CA ASN A 167 -20.73 -21.54 5.49
C ASN A 167 -20.86 -20.01 5.40
N CYS A 168 -20.44 -19.32 6.45
CA CYS A 168 -20.44 -17.87 6.49
C CYS A 168 -19.30 -17.28 5.63
N ILE A 169 -19.61 -16.14 5.00
CA ILE A 169 -18.60 -15.30 4.33
C ILE A 169 -18.56 -13.97 5.09
N VAL A 170 -17.40 -13.65 5.63
CA VAL A 170 -17.15 -12.44 6.43
C VAL A 170 -16.07 -11.60 5.77
N VAL A 171 -16.34 -10.33 5.60
CA VAL A 171 -15.41 -9.35 5.03
C VAL A 171 -15.09 -8.31 6.08
N VAL A 172 -13.80 -8.01 6.29
CA VAL A 172 -13.35 -6.91 7.14
C VAL A 172 -12.72 -5.84 6.25
N ILE A 173 -13.35 -4.66 6.22
CA ILE A 173 -12.92 -3.52 5.42
C ILE A 173 -12.73 -2.29 6.29
N GLY A 174 -11.63 -1.55 6.11
CA GLY A 174 -11.39 -0.28 6.80
C GLY A 174 -12.12 0.89 6.14
N ASP A 175 -12.38 1.94 6.90
CA ASP A 175 -12.98 3.20 6.45
C ASP A 175 -12.19 3.85 5.30
N GLY A 176 -10.86 3.78 5.33
CA GLY A 176 -10.00 4.24 4.23
C GLY A 176 -10.24 3.46 2.93
N ALA A 177 -10.39 2.15 3.00
CA ALA A 177 -10.65 1.31 1.82
C ALA A 177 -12.07 1.53 1.25
N MET A 178 -12.99 2.08 2.04
CA MET A 178 -14.31 2.53 1.58
C MET A 178 -14.26 3.78 0.70
N THR A 179 -13.14 4.46 0.57
CA THR A 179 -13.02 5.62 -0.34
C THR A 179 -12.85 5.20 -1.81
N GLY A 180 -12.52 3.95 -2.09
CA GLY A 180 -12.41 3.42 -3.45
C GLY A 180 -13.76 3.04 -4.07
N GLY A 181 -13.95 3.34 -5.36
CA GLY A 181 -15.22 3.13 -6.09
C GLY A 181 -15.70 1.67 -6.08
N LEU A 182 -14.80 0.69 -6.20
CA LEU A 182 -15.12 -0.73 -6.22
C LEU A 182 -15.88 -1.20 -4.97
N ALA A 183 -15.63 -0.60 -3.80
CA ALA A 183 -16.38 -0.91 -2.59
C ALA A 183 -17.86 -0.55 -2.72
N TYR A 184 -18.17 0.61 -3.32
CA TYR A 184 -19.56 1.05 -3.57
C TYR A 184 -20.24 0.23 -4.65
N GLU A 185 -19.55 -0.12 -5.73
CA GLU A 185 -20.05 -1.02 -6.76
C GLU A 185 -20.48 -2.36 -6.15
N ALA A 186 -19.62 -2.91 -5.27
CA ALA A 186 -19.88 -4.16 -4.60
C ALA A 186 -21.06 -4.07 -3.60
N ILE A 187 -21.14 -3.00 -2.81
CA ILE A 187 -22.24 -2.76 -1.87
C ILE A 187 -23.56 -2.62 -2.62
N ASN A 188 -23.61 -1.82 -3.68
CA ASN A 188 -24.81 -1.65 -4.51
C ASN A 188 -25.30 -2.99 -5.10
N ASN A 189 -24.36 -3.83 -5.56
CA ASN A 189 -24.72 -5.15 -6.10
C ASN A 189 -25.16 -6.11 -5.00
N ALA A 190 -24.50 -6.11 -3.83
CA ALA A 190 -24.84 -6.96 -2.69
C ALA A 190 -26.26 -6.69 -2.18
N GLY A 191 -26.62 -5.41 -2.03
CA GLY A 191 -27.95 -5.01 -1.57
C GLY A 191 -29.08 -5.42 -2.52
N TYR A 192 -28.83 -5.38 -3.84
CA TYR A 192 -29.80 -5.86 -4.82
C TYR A 192 -29.98 -7.38 -4.79
N GLY A 193 -28.89 -8.13 -4.59
CA GLY A 193 -28.89 -9.60 -4.71
C GLY A 193 -29.43 -10.35 -3.48
N HIS A 194 -29.63 -9.71 -2.34
CA HIS A 194 -30.07 -10.29 -1.05
C HIS A 194 -29.27 -11.51 -0.57
N THR A 195 -28.02 -11.66 -1.04
CA THR A 195 -27.14 -12.78 -0.65
C THR A 195 -26.59 -12.56 0.76
N ASN A 196 -26.56 -13.61 1.56
CA ASN A 196 -26.00 -13.54 2.92
C ASN A 196 -24.49 -13.29 2.91
N LEU A 197 -24.10 -12.08 3.21
CA LEU A 197 -22.74 -11.61 3.33
C LEU A 197 -22.61 -10.76 4.59
N ILE A 198 -21.60 -11.02 5.41
CA ILE A 198 -21.32 -10.23 6.61
C ILE A 198 -20.15 -9.28 6.28
N ILE A 199 -20.42 -7.99 6.33
CA ILE A 199 -19.42 -6.93 6.10
C ILE A 199 -19.14 -6.26 7.43
N ILE A 200 -17.89 -6.23 7.88
CA ILE A 200 -17.45 -5.52 9.07
C ILE A 200 -16.70 -4.28 8.61
N LEU A 201 -17.32 -3.12 8.83
CA LEU A 201 -16.69 -1.83 8.62
C LEU A 201 -15.89 -1.47 9.87
N ASN A 202 -14.56 -1.56 9.75
CA ASN A 202 -13.63 -1.18 10.79
C ASN A 202 -13.27 0.31 10.66
N ASP A 203 -13.97 1.13 11.42
CA ASP A 203 -13.79 2.58 11.46
C ASP A 203 -12.78 2.97 12.54
N ASN A 204 -11.60 3.43 12.12
CA ASN A 204 -10.57 3.94 13.03
C ASN A 204 -10.23 5.42 12.74
N ALA A 205 -11.07 6.11 11.98
CA ALA A 205 -10.96 7.51 11.60
C ALA A 205 -9.63 7.86 10.86
N GLN A 206 -9.01 6.88 10.20
CA GLN A 206 -7.73 7.08 9.50
C GLN A 206 -7.74 6.44 8.13
N VAL A 207 -7.89 7.27 7.11
CA VAL A 207 -7.93 6.84 5.70
C VAL A 207 -6.59 6.25 5.23
N SER A 208 -5.46 6.70 5.80
CA SER A 208 -4.10 6.22 5.46
C SER A 208 -3.09 6.69 6.51
N VAL A 209 -1.81 6.77 6.14
CA VAL A 209 -0.79 7.45 6.96
C VAL A 209 -1.23 8.89 7.18
N ALA A 210 -1.30 9.31 8.44
CA ALA A 210 -1.73 10.66 8.80
C ALA A 210 -0.97 11.71 7.99
N THR A 211 -1.68 12.43 7.14
CA THR A 211 -1.18 13.63 6.47
C THR A 211 -1.33 14.77 7.48
N THR A 212 -0.30 15.01 8.27
CA THR A 212 -0.30 16.13 9.20
C THR A 212 -0.07 17.44 8.46
N ILE A 213 -1.10 18.25 8.42
CA ILE A 213 -0.96 19.69 8.15
C ILE A 213 -1.04 20.36 9.52
N ASN A 214 0.03 21.06 9.95
CA ASN A 214 0.09 21.88 11.16
C ASN A 214 -0.48 21.21 12.43
N ASP A 215 0.34 20.50 13.17
CA ASP A 215 0.15 20.08 14.59
C ASP A 215 -1.24 19.54 15.02
N GLY A 216 -2.07 19.09 14.07
CA GLY A 216 -3.41 18.57 14.34
C GLY A 216 -3.71 17.27 13.58
N PRO A 217 -4.75 16.53 14.01
CA PRO A 217 -5.21 15.37 13.25
C PRO A 217 -5.66 15.80 11.86
N SER A 218 -5.28 15.01 10.84
CA SER A 218 -5.70 15.26 9.45
C SER A 218 -7.22 15.33 9.35
N PRO A 219 -7.78 16.32 8.64
CA PRO A 219 -9.21 16.35 8.41
C PRO A 219 -9.65 15.09 7.65
N PRO A 220 -10.85 14.56 7.92
CA PRO A 220 -11.36 13.40 7.22
C PRO A 220 -11.47 13.69 5.72
N VAL A 221 -10.91 12.80 4.89
CA VAL A 221 -10.97 12.91 3.43
C VAL A 221 -12.36 12.45 2.95
N GLY A 222 -13.13 13.39 2.41
CA GLY A 222 -14.43 13.12 1.81
C GLY A 222 -15.65 13.12 2.73
N ALA A 223 -16.82 13.09 2.12
CA ALA A 223 -18.11 13.19 2.82
C ALA A 223 -18.41 11.95 3.69
N LEU A 224 -17.99 10.76 3.26
CA LEU A 224 -18.20 9.53 4.02
C LEU A 224 -17.43 9.58 5.35
N SER A 225 -16.13 9.92 5.32
CA SER A 225 -15.32 10.03 6.55
C SER A 225 -15.88 11.06 7.52
N LYS A 226 -16.41 12.19 7.00
CA LYS A 226 -17.14 13.17 7.83
C LYS A 226 -18.42 12.59 8.45
N ALA A 227 -19.17 11.80 7.67
CA ALA A 227 -20.39 11.17 8.15
C ALA A 227 -20.10 10.11 9.25
N LEU A 228 -19.07 9.30 9.06
CA LEU A 228 -18.63 8.31 10.05
C LEU A 228 -18.15 9.00 11.34
N ALA A 229 -17.34 10.06 11.24
CA ALA A 229 -16.89 10.84 12.40
C ALA A 229 -18.06 11.46 13.18
N GLN A 230 -19.13 11.89 12.52
CA GLN A 230 -20.35 12.37 13.17
C GLN A 230 -21.07 11.25 13.94
N LEU A 231 -21.14 10.04 13.38
CA LEU A 231 -21.72 8.87 14.07
C LEU A 231 -20.92 8.51 15.33
N GLN A 232 -19.59 8.56 15.27
CA GLN A 232 -18.73 8.36 16.45
C GLN A 232 -18.97 9.41 17.54
N SER A 233 -19.14 10.68 17.17
CA SER A 233 -19.42 11.78 18.11
C SER A 233 -20.76 11.61 18.80
N ILE A 234 -21.80 11.19 18.08
CA ILE A 234 -23.13 10.90 18.62
C ILE A 234 -23.04 9.76 19.64
N ARG A 235 -22.29 8.69 19.34
CA ARG A 235 -22.08 7.58 20.27
C ARG A 235 -21.40 8.04 21.56
N LYS A 236 -20.31 8.80 21.48
CA LYS A 236 -19.61 9.34 22.67
C LYS A 236 -20.56 10.16 23.53
N PHE A 237 -21.39 11.01 22.93
CA PHE A 237 -22.42 11.79 23.62
C PHE A 237 -23.45 10.89 24.31
N CYS A 238 -23.95 9.85 23.63
CA CYS A 238 -24.90 8.89 24.22
C CYS A 238 -24.29 8.09 25.37
N GLN A 239 -23.01 7.69 25.28
CA GLN A 239 -22.31 6.97 26.35
C GLN A 239 -22.08 7.87 27.58
N GLN A 240 -21.68 9.13 27.37
CA GLN A 240 -21.52 10.09 28.48
C GLN A 240 -22.83 10.38 29.21
N ASN A 241 -23.94 10.51 28.50
CA ASN A 241 -25.25 10.73 29.13
C ASN A 241 -25.80 9.49 29.86
N LYS A 242 -25.46 8.27 29.39
CA LYS A 242 -25.80 7.04 30.13
C LYS A 242 -25.05 6.91 31.46
N ALA A 243 -23.81 7.37 31.53
CA ALA A 243 -23.09 7.42 32.82
C ALA A 243 -23.78 8.31 33.86
N VAL A 244 -24.55 9.31 33.40
CA VAL A 244 -25.35 10.19 34.28
C VAL A 244 -26.69 9.55 34.68
N GLU A 245 -27.31 8.74 33.84
CA GLU A 245 -28.57 8.03 34.14
C GLU A 245 -28.39 6.78 35.02
N HIS A 246 -27.19 6.14 35.01
CA HIS A 246 -26.90 4.94 35.79
C HIS A 246 -26.65 5.18 37.30
N MET A 247 -26.71 6.41 37.78
CA MET A 247 -26.75 6.68 39.22
C MET A 247 -28.12 6.36 39.87
N GLY A 248 -29.07 5.79 39.15
CA GLY A 248 -30.46 5.65 39.62
C GLY A 248 -31.19 4.34 39.43
N SER A 249 -30.67 3.24 38.88
CA SER A 249 -31.38 1.94 38.96
C SER A 249 -30.55 0.73 38.52
N GLN A 250 -30.48 -0.27 39.41
CA GLN A 250 -30.02 -1.62 39.13
C GLN A 250 -31.10 -2.40 38.36
N THR A 251 -30.85 -2.73 37.10
CA THR A 251 -31.42 -3.94 36.47
C THR A 251 -30.59 -4.30 35.24
N HIS A 252 -30.06 -5.51 35.24
CA HIS A 252 -29.36 -6.15 34.13
C HIS A 252 -30.35 -6.62 33.06
N GLU A 253 -30.64 -5.78 32.10
CA GLU A 253 -31.15 -6.19 30.79
C GLU A 253 -30.59 -5.21 29.75
N ILE A 254 -29.82 -5.71 28.75
CA ILE A 254 -29.41 -4.93 27.60
C ILE A 254 -30.69 -4.59 26.84
N SER A 255 -31.22 -3.41 27.17
CA SER A 255 -32.51 -2.96 26.72
C SER A 255 -32.54 -2.73 25.19
N PRO A 256 -33.63 -3.10 24.52
CA PRO A 256 -33.97 -2.65 23.16
C PRO A 256 -33.85 -1.13 22.96
N GLN A 257 -33.81 -0.35 24.05
CA GLN A 257 -33.65 1.11 24.06
C GLN A 257 -32.26 1.60 23.59
N VAL A 258 -31.19 0.80 23.67
CA VAL A 258 -29.87 1.18 23.09
C VAL A 258 -29.95 1.16 21.56
N ASP A 259 -30.61 0.13 21.04
CA ASP A 259 -30.91 -0.01 19.61
C ASP A 259 -31.89 1.09 19.16
N THR A 260 -32.87 1.44 19.99
CA THR A 260 -33.90 2.47 19.75
C THR A 260 -33.34 3.89 19.86
N CYS A 261 -32.42 4.17 20.80
CA CYS A 261 -31.79 5.50 20.93
C CYS A 261 -30.78 5.70 19.76
N ALA A 262 -30.00 4.69 19.43
CA ALA A 262 -29.16 4.70 18.23
C ALA A 262 -30.01 4.81 16.95
N ARG A 263 -31.10 4.05 16.81
CA ARG A 263 -32.04 4.14 15.69
C ARG A 263 -32.83 5.44 15.66
N GLY A 264 -33.31 5.93 16.81
CA GLY A 264 -34.10 7.16 16.89
C GLY A 264 -33.31 8.44 16.58
N MET A 265 -32.02 8.51 16.95
CA MET A 265 -31.14 9.63 16.61
C MET A 265 -30.52 9.48 15.21
N VAL A 266 -30.35 8.26 14.74
CA VAL A 266 -29.81 7.93 13.42
C VAL A 266 -30.90 7.95 12.34
N ALA A 267 -32.15 7.65 12.67
CA ALA A 267 -33.30 7.80 11.75
C ALA A 267 -33.54 9.26 11.32
N SER A 268 -32.95 10.25 11.98
CA SER A 268 -33.02 11.65 11.54
C SER A 268 -31.84 12.10 10.67
N SER A 269 -30.75 11.34 10.51
CA SER A 269 -29.69 11.68 9.59
C SER A 269 -28.66 10.56 9.36
N ARG A 270 -28.69 9.85 8.23
CA ARG A 270 -27.53 9.26 7.53
C ARG A 270 -27.05 7.83 7.84
N ALA A 271 -27.61 7.03 8.75
CA ALA A 271 -27.51 5.56 8.67
C ALA A 271 -28.16 5.03 7.38
N SER A 272 -28.95 5.88 6.76
CA SER A 272 -29.68 5.65 5.54
C SER A 272 -28.82 5.23 4.36
N LEU A 273 -27.54 5.65 4.21
CA LEU A 273 -26.78 5.30 3.00
C LEU A 273 -26.64 3.79 2.80
N PHE A 274 -26.25 3.06 3.84
CA PHE A 274 -26.09 1.61 3.73
C PHE A 274 -27.45 0.89 3.67
N GLU A 275 -28.43 1.37 4.41
CA GLU A 275 -29.80 0.86 4.41
C GLU A 275 -30.50 1.17 3.08
N ASP A 276 -30.32 2.38 2.53
CA ASP A 276 -30.82 2.77 1.21
C ASP A 276 -30.19 1.94 0.09
N LEU A 277 -28.96 1.46 0.29
CA LEU A 277 -28.29 0.51 -0.60
C LEU A 277 -28.69 -0.95 -0.35
N GLY A 278 -29.66 -1.21 0.54
CA GLY A 278 -30.22 -2.53 0.78
C GLY A 278 -29.48 -3.43 1.76
N LEU A 279 -28.57 -2.86 2.59
CA LEU A 279 -27.87 -3.62 3.61
C LEU A 279 -28.58 -3.49 4.98
N TYR A 280 -28.59 -4.56 5.76
CA TYR A 280 -28.96 -4.47 7.17
C TYR A 280 -27.78 -3.86 7.94
N TYR A 281 -27.95 -2.62 8.41
CA TYR A 281 -26.92 -1.90 9.17
C TYR A 281 -27.08 -2.12 10.68
N THR A 282 -25.96 -2.39 11.37
CA THR A 282 -25.91 -2.47 12.83
C THR A 282 -24.63 -1.85 13.37
N GLY A 283 -24.73 -1.08 14.43
CA GLY A 283 -23.62 -0.37 15.05
C GLY A 283 -23.92 1.13 15.26
N PRO A 284 -22.90 1.94 15.62
CA PRO A 284 -21.52 1.56 15.85
C PRO A 284 -21.31 0.79 17.17
N VAL A 285 -20.47 -0.26 17.12
CA VAL A 285 -20.09 -1.13 18.24
C VAL A 285 -18.67 -0.83 18.66
N ASP A 286 -18.31 -1.05 19.93
CA ASP A 286 -16.94 -0.97 20.41
C ASP A 286 -16.10 -2.14 19.88
N GLY A 287 -15.18 -1.86 18.99
CA GLY A 287 -14.29 -2.86 18.42
C GLY A 287 -13.20 -3.36 19.37
N HIS A 288 -13.11 -2.81 20.57
CA HIS A 288 -12.21 -3.25 21.63
C HIS A 288 -12.93 -3.96 22.80
N ASN A 289 -14.25 -4.11 22.72
CA ASN A 289 -15.02 -4.89 23.69
C ASN A 289 -15.28 -6.30 23.13
N VAL A 290 -14.55 -7.30 23.64
CA VAL A 290 -14.65 -8.70 23.17
C VAL A 290 -16.03 -9.27 23.39
N GLU A 291 -16.67 -8.96 24.53
CA GLU A 291 -18.01 -9.47 24.87
C GLU A 291 -19.05 -8.97 23.87
N ASP A 292 -19.07 -7.66 23.60
CA ASP A 292 -19.98 -7.04 22.63
C ASP A 292 -19.74 -7.60 21.21
N LEU A 293 -18.48 -7.76 20.80
CA LEU A 293 -18.13 -8.32 19.51
C LEU A 293 -18.61 -9.77 19.37
N VAL A 294 -18.33 -10.62 20.36
CA VAL A 294 -18.78 -12.02 20.35
C VAL A 294 -20.30 -12.11 20.32
N HIS A 295 -20.98 -11.26 21.13
CA HIS A 295 -22.45 -11.23 21.18
C HIS A 295 -23.05 -10.86 19.82
N ILE A 296 -22.61 -9.76 19.20
CA ILE A 296 -23.17 -9.31 17.90
C ILE A 296 -22.86 -10.28 16.78
N LEU A 297 -21.64 -10.84 16.74
CA LEU A 297 -21.24 -11.82 15.71
C LEU A 297 -22.06 -13.11 15.85
N LYS A 298 -22.29 -13.63 17.06
CA LYS A 298 -23.17 -14.79 17.28
C LYS A 298 -24.60 -14.51 16.86
N LYS A 299 -25.12 -13.31 17.19
CA LYS A 299 -26.49 -12.90 16.80
C LYS A 299 -26.63 -12.84 15.29
N VAL A 300 -25.70 -12.18 14.58
CA VAL A 300 -25.74 -12.08 13.11
C VAL A 300 -25.57 -13.45 12.46
N LYS A 301 -24.67 -14.29 12.96
CA LYS A 301 -24.48 -15.68 12.44
C LYS A 301 -25.76 -16.51 12.55
N ALA A 302 -26.57 -16.30 13.59
CA ALA A 302 -27.81 -17.04 13.86
C ALA A 302 -29.03 -16.48 13.12
N MET A 303 -28.91 -15.33 12.43
CA MET A 303 -30.04 -14.73 11.71
C MET A 303 -30.43 -15.59 10.49
N PRO A 304 -31.72 -15.93 10.32
CA PRO A 304 -32.19 -16.66 9.15
C PRO A 304 -32.17 -15.74 7.92
N ALA A 305 -31.22 -15.94 7.01
CA ALA A 305 -31.12 -15.30 5.71
C ALA A 305 -31.40 -13.77 5.68
N PRO A 306 -30.65 -12.96 6.45
CA PRO A 306 -30.94 -11.53 6.58
C PRO A 306 -30.61 -10.71 5.34
N GLY A 307 -30.03 -11.30 4.30
CA GLY A 307 -29.36 -10.58 3.21
C GLY A 307 -27.96 -10.07 3.65
N PRO A 308 -27.38 -9.08 2.95
CA PRO A 308 -26.09 -8.52 3.35
C PRO A 308 -26.22 -7.69 4.64
N VAL A 309 -25.38 -8.00 5.61
CA VAL A 309 -25.31 -7.28 6.91
C VAL A 309 -24.04 -6.46 6.95
N LEU A 310 -24.14 -5.19 7.33
CA LEU A 310 -23.00 -4.34 7.65
C LEU A 310 -22.91 -4.08 9.15
N ILE A 311 -21.86 -4.57 9.79
CA ILE A 311 -21.54 -4.31 11.20
C ILE A 311 -20.50 -3.19 11.23
N HIS A 312 -20.89 -2.03 11.75
CA HIS A 312 -19.97 -0.91 11.94
C HIS A 312 -19.32 -1.00 13.32
N ILE A 313 -18.01 -1.18 13.35
CA ILE A 313 -17.22 -1.19 14.57
C ILE A 313 -16.28 0.00 14.63
N ILE A 314 -16.01 0.50 15.83
CA ILE A 314 -15.04 1.58 16.07
C ILE A 314 -13.82 1.00 16.76
N THR A 315 -12.65 1.21 16.17
CA THR A 315 -11.36 0.79 16.74
C THR A 315 -10.39 1.96 16.84
N GLU A 316 -9.29 1.73 17.54
CA GLU A 316 -8.17 2.66 17.65
C GLU A 316 -6.90 2.02 17.07
N LYS A 317 -6.31 2.69 16.07
CA LYS A 317 -5.09 2.24 15.44
C LYS A 317 -3.91 2.33 16.40
N GLY A 318 -3.20 1.22 16.61
CA GLY A 318 -2.10 1.15 17.56
C GLY A 318 -2.51 0.88 19.02
N LYS A 319 -3.78 0.51 19.26
CA LYS A 319 -4.37 0.24 20.58
C LYS A 319 -3.49 -0.63 21.47
N GLY A 320 -3.31 -0.20 22.72
CA GLY A 320 -2.55 -0.90 23.75
C GLY A 320 -1.04 -0.68 23.67
N TYR A 321 -0.53 0.08 22.67
CA TYR A 321 0.88 0.42 22.57
C TYR A 321 1.09 1.93 22.51
N SER A 322 1.37 2.54 23.68
CA SER A 322 1.46 4.00 23.84
C SER A 322 2.34 4.72 22.80
N PRO A 323 3.52 4.20 22.40
CA PRO A 323 4.29 4.85 21.34
C PRO A 323 3.53 4.94 20.00
N ALA A 324 2.71 3.95 19.66
CA ALA A 324 1.90 3.98 18.44
C ALA A 324 0.66 4.86 18.60
N GLU A 325 0.02 4.86 19.78
CA GLU A 325 -1.14 5.71 20.06
C GLU A 325 -0.80 7.20 20.01
N THR A 326 0.43 7.58 20.38
CA THR A 326 0.88 8.97 20.44
C THR A 326 1.59 9.45 19.16
N ALA A 327 2.14 8.54 18.36
CA ALA A 327 2.82 8.91 17.12
C ALA A 327 1.86 9.50 16.10
N LEU A 328 2.30 10.51 15.34
CA LEU A 328 1.51 11.17 14.30
C LEU A 328 1.11 10.22 13.17
N ASP A 329 2.05 9.38 12.73
CA ASP A 329 1.83 8.33 11.72
C ASP A 329 1.22 7.06 12.31
N LYS A 330 0.94 7.08 13.62
CA LYS A 330 0.44 5.93 14.39
C LYS A 330 1.32 4.68 14.23
N MET A 331 2.58 4.83 13.85
CA MET A 331 3.47 3.71 13.52
C MET A 331 2.80 2.71 12.55
N HIS A 332 2.15 3.24 11.50
CA HIS A 332 1.42 2.44 10.52
C HIS A 332 2.29 1.36 9.90
N ARG A 333 3.49 1.75 9.47
CA ARG A 333 4.54 0.88 8.94
C ARG A 333 5.85 1.24 9.60
N VAL A 334 6.51 0.25 10.20
CA VAL A 334 7.75 0.47 10.95
C VAL A 334 8.91 -0.34 10.37
N VAL A 335 10.12 0.17 10.55
CA VAL A 335 11.36 -0.61 10.48
C VAL A 335 11.62 -1.25 11.85
N LYS A 336 12.77 -1.86 12.07
CA LYS A 336 13.15 -2.35 13.41
C LYS A 336 13.12 -1.20 14.42
N PHE A 337 12.62 -1.46 15.62
CA PHE A 337 12.49 -0.42 16.65
C PHE A 337 12.70 -0.99 18.05
N ASP A 338 12.98 -0.11 19.01
CA ASP A 338 13.00 -0.45 20.43
C ASP A 338 11.55 -0.56 20.97
N PRO A 339 11.09 -1.72 21.42
CA PRO A 339 9.72 -1.91 21.86
C PRO A 339 9.34 -1.11 23.12
N LYS A 340 10.31 -0.66 23.94
CA LYS A 340 10.04 0.17 25.11
C LYS A 340 9.69 1.61 24.75
N THR A 341 10.37 2.15 23.77
CA THR A 341 10.31 3.57 23.42
C THR A 341 9.60 3.85 22.10
N GLY A 342 9.37 2.83 21.28
CA GLY A 342 8.88 2.98 19.91
C GLY A 342 9.91 3.58 18.94
N LYS A 343 11.13 3.91 19.40
CA LYS A 343 12.14 4.54 18.57
C LYS A 343 12.62 3.61 17.48
N GLN A 344 12.39 4.01 16.22
CA GLN A 344 12.79 3.25 15.06
C GLN A 344 14.31 3.31 14.84
N ILE A 345 14.88 2.17 14.44
CA ILE A 345 16.31 2.03 14.13
C ILE A 345 16.47 2.24 12.64
N GLU A 346 16.70 3.48 12.25
CA GLU A 346 16.94 3.83 10.86
C GLU A 346 18.34 3.40 10.42
N ALA A 347 18.44 2.80 9.24
CA ALA A 347 19.74 2.57 8.61
C ALA A 347 20.35 3.92 8.24
N LYS A 348 21.62 4.14 8.62
CA LYS A 348 22.35 5.32 8.18
C LYS A 348 22.60 5.22 6.68
N THR A 349 21.84 5.98 5.91
CA THR A 349 22.00 6.10 4.46
C THR A 349 22.86 7.30 4.10
N LYS A 350 23.67 7.19 3.06
CA LYS A 350 24.50 8.30 2.57
C LYS A 350 23.71 9.28 1.70
N THR A 351 22.60 8.83 1.16
CA THR A 351 21.75 9.55 0.20
C THR A 351 20.29 9.51 0.64
N ARG A 352 19.48 10.42 0.13
CA ARG A 352 18.03 10.46 0.35
C ARG A 352 17.34 9.43 -0.56
N SER A 353 16.04 9.19 -0.31
CA SER A 353 15.23 8.36 -1.19
C SER A 353 14.88 9.07 -2.51
N TYR A 354 14.61 8.29 -3.56
CA TYR A 354 14.11 8.83 -4.83
C TYR A 354 12.82 9.63 -4.63
N THR A 355 11.93 9.18 -3.77
CA THR A 355 10.70 9.89 -3.38
C THR A 355 10.98 11.29 -2.84
N GLN A 356 12.03 11.44 -2.01
CA GLN A 356 12.42 12.76 -1.50
C GLN A 356 13.01 13.66 -2.59
N TYR A 357 13.85 13.12 -3.46
CA TYR A 357 14.39 13.87 -4.62
C TYR A 357 13.28 14.32 -5.57
N PHE A 358 12.28 13.47 -5.80
CA PHE A 358 11.08 13.86 -6.57
C PHE A 358 10.35 15.04 -5.93
N ALA A 359 10.03 14.94 -4.63
CA ALA A 359 9.28 15.98 -3.93
C ALA A 359 10.03 17.33 -3.93
N GLU A 360 11.34 17.31 -3.68
CA GLU A 360 12.17 18.52 -3.69
C GLU A 360 12.25 19.15 -5.09
N SER A 361 12.38 18.34 -6.13
CA SER A 361 12.39 18.83 -7.50
C SER A 361 11.04 19.40 -7.93
N LEU A 362 9.94 18.74 -7.55
CA LEU A 362 8.59 19.25 -7.85
C LEU A 362 8.31 20.57 -7.12
N ILE A 363 8.76 20.71 -5.88
CA ILE A 363 8.68 21.97 -5.13
C ILE A 363 9.45 23.07 -5.88
N ALA A 364 10.68 22.80 -6.33
CA ALA A 364 11.50 23.76 -7.05
C ALA A 364 10.88 24.19 -8.39
N GLU A 365 10.16 23.31 -9.08
CA GLU A 365 9.39 23.67 -10.29
C GLU A 365 8.13 24.48 -9.93
N ALA A 366 7.41 24.12 -8.87
CA ALA A 366 6.18 24.79 -8.44
C ALA A 366 6.42 26.22 -7.87
N GLU A 367 7.62 26.52 -7.40
CA GLU A 367 8.05 27.88 -7.05
C GLU A 367 8.12 28.81 -8.28
N ARG A 368 8.29 28.25 -9.47
CA ARG A 368 8.45 28.98 -10.74
C ARG A 368 7.17 29.03 -11.56
N ASP A 369 6.31 28.02 -11.38
CA ASP A 369 5.07 27.89 -12.15
C ASP A 369 3.89 27.60 -11.22
N GLU A 370 3.06 28.62 -11.04
CA GLU A 370 1.87 28.58 -10.18
C GLU A 370 0.80 27.61 -10.69
N LYS A 371 0.88 27.18 -11.95
CA LYS A 371 -0.04 26.21 -12.54
C LYS A 371 0.23 24.78 -12.08
N ILE A 372 1.42 24.49 -11.52
CA ILE A 372 1.75 23.15 -11.03
C ILE A 372 0.92 22.84 -9.80
N VAL A 373 0.18 21.74 -9.86
CA VAL A 373 -0.59 21.16 -8.77
C VAL A 373 -0.24 19.69 -8.59
N ALA A 374 -0.35 19.17 -7.35
CA ALA A 374 0.00 17.80 -7.02
C ALA A 374 -1.23 17.03 -6.54
N ILE A 375 -1.32 15.76 -6.92
CA ILE A 375 -2.44 14.87 -6.57
C ILE A 375 -1.86 13.55 -6.09
N HIS A 376 -2.40 13.02 -5.00
CA HIS A 376 -2.10 11.65 -4.53
C HIS A 376 -3.36 10.93 -4.03
N ALA A 377 -3.31 9.61 -3.98
CA ALA A 377 -4.40 8.77 -3.52
C ALA A 377 -4.10 8.25 -2.11
N ALA A 378 -4.35 9.06 -1.07
CA ALA A 378 -4.12 8.77 0.34
C ALA A 378 -2.65 8.39 0.69
N MET A 379 -1.68 8.77 -0.15
CA MET A 379 -0.28 8.36 -0.03
C MET A 379 0.69 9.55 0.03
N GLY A 380 0.29 10.67 0.62
CA GLY A 380 1.10 11.89 0.67
C GLY A 380 2.50 11.67 1.28
N GLY A 381 2.62 10.90 2.35
CA GLY A 381 3.92 10.50 2.93
C GLY A 381 4.71 9.54 2.03
N GLY A 382 4.01 8.56 1.44
CA GLY A 382 4.62 7.55 0.56
C GLY A 382 5.16 8.12 -0.74
N THR A 383 4.53 9.14 -1.29
CA THR A 383 4.93 9.84 -2.53
C THR A 383 5.75 11.11 -2.28
N GLY A 384 6.02 11.46 -1.01
CA GLY A 384 6.76 12.66 -0.62
C GLY A 384 5.93 13.97 -0.70
N LEU A 385 4.68 13.91 -1.15
CA LEU A 385 3.85 15.09 -1.37
C LEU A 385 3.40 15.81 -0.08
N ASN A 386 3.58 15.21 1.10
CA ASN A 386 3.44 15.93 2.37
C ASN A 386 4.37 17.16 2.44
N SER A 387 5.58 17.06 1.87
CA SER A 387 6.53 18.17 1.81
C SER A 387 6.03 19.27 0.85
N PHE A 388 5.47 18.88 -0.29
CA PHE A 388 4.83 19.81 -1.23
C PHE A 388 3.62 20.49 -0.61
N GLN A 389 2.75 19.73 0.06
CA GLN A 389 1.54 20.26 0.70
C GLN A 389 1.84 21.29 1.80
N LYS A 390 2.93 21.11 2.58
CA LYS A 390 3.36 22.08 3.57
C LYS A 390 3.69 23.44 2.96
N GLN A 391 4.22 23.45 1.74
CA GLN A 391 4.65 24.66 1.05
C GLN A 391 3.52 25.26 0.19
N PHE A 392 2.68 24.40 -0.39
CA PHE A 392 1.59 24.77 -1.31
C PHE A 392 0.28 24.06 -0.93
N PRO A 393 -0.32 24.40 0.23
CA PRO A 393 -1.49 23.67 0.75
C PRO A 393 -2.70 23.69 -0.21
N ASP A 394 -2.91 24.80 -0.92
CA ASP A 394 -4.03 24.95 -1.86
C ASP A 394 -3.79 24.31 -3.23
N ARG A 395 -2.59 23.78 -3.46
CA ARG A 395 -2.19 23.15 -4.73
C ARG A 395 -1.87 21.65 -4.59
N CYS A 396 -2.21 21.04 -3.44
CA CYS A 396 -2.02 19.62 -3.19
C CYS A 396 -3.36 18.97 -2.82
N PHE A 397 -3.72 17.90 -3.52
CA PHE A 397 -5.02 17.25 -3.39
C PHE A 397 -4.85 15.78 -2.99
N ASP A 398 -5.42 15.42 -1.84
CA ASP A 398 -5.61 14.03 -1.43
C ASP A 398 -7.03 13.58 -1.83
N VAL A 399 -7.14 12.56 -2.67
CA VAL A 399 -8.43 12.08 -3.18
C VAL A 399 -8.94 10.82 -2.46
N GLY A 400 -8.29 10.41 -1.38
CA GLY A 400 -8.54 9.11 -0.74
C GLY A 400 -7.88 7.96 -1.53
N ILE A 401 -8.18 6.71 -1.17
CA ILE A 401 -7.63 5.55 -1.90
C ILE A 401 -8.47 5.32 -3.16
N ALA A 402 -8.37 6.26 -4.10
CA ALA A 402 -9.22 6.35 -5.28
C ALA A 402 -8.40 6.74 -6.52
N GLU A 403 -7.53 5.84 -6.98
CA GLU A 403 -6.59 6.11 -8.08
C GLU A 403 -7.30 6.45 -9.39
N GLN A 404 -8.43 5.80 -9.68
CA GLN A 404 -9.26 6.12 -10.86
C GLN A 404 -9.73 7.58 -10.82
N HIS A 405 -10.26 8.00 -9.66
CA HIS A 405 -10.66 9.40 -9.46
C HIS A 405 -9.47 10.36 -9.57
N ALA A 406 -8.31 10.00 -9.01
CA ALA A 406 -7.10 10.81 -9.12
C ALA A 406 -6.74 11.15 -10.57
N VAL A 407 -6.80 10.16 -11.45
CA VAL A 407 -6.46 10.32 -12.87
C VAL A 407 -7.48 11.21 -13.59
N THR A 408 -8.79 10.91 -13.46
CA THR A 408 -9.83 11.74 -14.09
C THR A 408 -9.88 13.16 -13.53
N PHE A 409 -9.65 13.30 -12.21
CA PHE A 409 -9.55 14.64 -11.58
C PHE A 409 -8.35 15.44 -12.13
N ALA A 410 -7.19 14.77 -12.30
CA ALA A 410 -6.03 15.38 -12.94
C ALA A 410 -6.33 15.81 -14.39
N ALA A 411 -7.05 14.98 -15.15
CA ALA A 411 -7.51 15.32 -16.49
C ALA A 411 -8.38 16.59 -16.50
N GLY A 412 -9.34 16.67 -15.57
CA GLY A 412 -10.18 17.88 -15.41
C GLY A 412 -9.38 19.14 -15.08
N LEU A 413 -8.39 19.05 -14.19
CA LEU A 413 -7.50 20.18 -13.88
C LEU A 413 -6.65 20.61 -15.08
N ALA A 414 -6.22 19.65 -15.90
CA ALA A 414 -5.46 19.94 -17.11
C ALA A 414 -6.31 20.67 -18.17
N THR A 415 -7.61 20.39 -18.28
CA THR A 415 -8.51 21.12 -19.20
C THR A 415 -8.67 22.60 -18.84
N GLU A 416 -8.49 22.94 -17.55
CA GLU A 416 -8.51 24.33 -17.07
C GLU A 416 -7.14 25.01 -17.18
N GLY A 417 -6.14 24.34 -17.80
CA GLY A 417 -4.81 24.90 -18.06
C GLY A 417 -3.84 24.80 -16.88
N LEU A 418 -4.17 24.01 -15.86
CA LEU A 418 -3.24 23.65 -14.79
C LEU A 418 -2.27 22.54 -15.25
N LYS A 419 -1.20 22.34 -14.48
CA LYS A 419 -0.16 21.32 -14.71
C LYS A 419 -0.20 20.27 -13.60
N PRO A 420 -1.13 19.31 -13.66
CA PRO A 420 -1.28 18.32 -12.61
C PRO A 420 -0.15 17.28 -12.65
N PHE A 421 0.53 17.08 -11.52
CA PHE A 421 1.39 15.96 -11.22
C PHE A 421 0.63 14.95 -10.39
N CYS A 422 0.26 13.83 -10.99
CA CYS A 422 -0.45 12.73 -10.36
C CYS A 422 0.57 11.70 -9.87
N ALA A 423 0.88 11.72 -8.55
CA ALA A 423 1.88 10.86 -7.95
C ALA A 423 1.22 9.63 -7.31
N ILE A 424 1.44 8.47 -7.92
CA ILE A 424 0.85 7.19 -7.53
C ILE A 424 1.92 6.09 -7.64
N TYR A 425 1.87 5.11 -6.73
CA TYR A 425 2.75 3.94 -6.83
C TYR A 425 2.46 3.15 -8.11
N SER A 426 3.51 2.64 -8.73
CA SER A 426 3.43 1.88 -9.98
C SER A 426 2.37 0.77 -9.95
N SER A 427 2.38 -0.06 -8.91
CA SER A 427 1.41 -1.15 -8.77
C SER A 427 -0.03 -0.67 -8.55
N PHE A 428 -0.23 0.52 -7.97
CA PHE A 428 -1.57 1.07 -7.70
C PHE A 428 -2.15 1.82 -8.90
N LEU A 429 -1.30 2.43 -9.74
CA LEU A 429 -1.75 3.11 -10.95
C LEU A 429 -2.42 2.16 -11.96
N GLN A 430 -2.13 0.85 -11.90
CA GLN A 430 -2.80 -0.16 -12.71
C GLN A 430 -4.33 -0.09 -12.58
N ARG A 431 -4.86 0.27 -11.39
CA ARG A 431 -6.30 0.42 -11.15
C ARG A 431 -6.91 1.56 -11.96
N GLY A 432 -6.14 2.61 -12.25
CA GLY A 432 -6.56 3.77 -13.03
C GLY A 432 -6.22 3.73 -14.51
N PHE A 433 -5.80 2.59 -15.06
CA PHE A 433 -5.30 2.52 -16.43
C PHE A 433 -6.36 2.90 -17.49
N ASP A 434 -7.62 2.51 -17.30
CA ASP A 434 -8.70 2.92 -18.20
C ASP A 434 -8.84 4.45 -18.26
N GLN A 435 -8.74 5.13 -17.10
CA GLN A 435 -8.79 6.59 -17.04
C GLN A 435 -7.54 7.24 -17.65
N VAL A 436 -6.36 6.62 -17.50
CA VAL A 436 -5.15 7.10 -18.20
C VAL A 436 -5.34 7.03 -19.72
N PHE A 437 -5.91 5.94 -20.22
CA PHE A 437 -6.19 5.76 -21.64
C PHE A 437 -7.29 6.73 -22.11
N HIS A 438 -8.50 6.62 -21.52
CA HIS A 438 -9.70 7.27 -22.04
C HIS A 438 -9.75 8.77 -21.71
N ASP A 439 -9.48 9.12 -20.43
CA ASP A 439 -9.68 10.49 -19.97
C ASP A 439 -8.45 11.37 -20.23
N VAL A 440 -7.27 10.77 -20.42
CA VAL A 440 -6.02 11.51 -20.59
C VAL A 440 -5.42 11.32 -21.98
N ASP A 441 -4.99 10.09 -22.36
CA ASP A 441 -4.18 9.88 -23.57
C ASP A 441 -4.96 10.13 -24.86
N VAL A 442 -6.21 9.63 -24.97
CA VAL A 442 -7.07 9.85 -26.15
C VAL A 442 -7.30 11.33 -26.39
N GLN A 443 -7.42 12.13 -25.32
CA GLN A 443 -7.68 13.57 -25.37
C GLN A 443 -6.39 14.40 -25.43
N LYS A 444 -5.22 13.78 -25.34
CA LYS A 444 -3.89 14.43 -25.29
C LYS A 444 -3.77 15.47 -24.17
N LEU A 445 -4.40 15.22 -23.03
CA LEU A 445 -4.33 16.14 -21.92
C LEU A 445 -2.97 16.08 -21.22
N PRO A 446 -2.34 17.22 -20.90
CA PRO A 446 -0.99 17.27 -20.35
C PRO A 446 -0.98 16.93 -18.85
N VAL A 447 -1.33 15.70 -18.49
CA VAL A 447 -1.20 15.13 -17.16
C VAL A 447 0.19 14.52 -17.00
N ARG A 448 0.86 14.76 -15.87
CA ARG A 448 2.18 14.26 -15.53
C ARG A 448 2.04 13.16 -14.48
N PHE A 449 2.34 11.92 -14.84
CA PHE A 449 2.30 10.80 -13.91
C PHE A 449 3.68 10.58 -13.29
N ALA A 450 3.80 10.86 -11.99
CA ALA A 450 4.98 10.53 -11.21
C ALA A 450 4.78 9.12 -10.59
N ILE A 451 5.41 8.14 -11.21
CA ILE A 451 5.20 6.71 -10.88
C ILE A 451 6.28 6.27 -9.89
N ASP A 452 5.95 6.31 -8.60
CA ASP A 452 6.85 5.89 -7.53
C ASP A 452 6.79 4.36 -7.32
N TRP A 453 7.79 3.80 -6.70
CA TRP A 453 7.92 2.36 -6.43
C TRP A 453 7.89 1.49 -7.70
N ALA A 454 8.51 1.96 -8.76
CA ALA A 454 8.72 1.17 -9.98
C ALA A 454 9.75 0.04 -9.74
N GLY A 455 9.58 -1.08 -10.44
CA GLY A 455 10.43 -2.26 -10.30
C GLY A 455 10.14 -3.09 -9.06
N LEU A 456 11.15 -3.79 -8.57
CA LEU A 456 11.07 -4.67 -7.41
C LEU A 456 11.19 -3.86 -6.11
N VAL A 457 10.24 -4.04 -5.19
CA VAL A 457 10.08 -3.14 -4.04
C VAL A 457 10.44 -3.79 -2.69
N GLY A 458 11.03 -4.98 -2.70
CA GLY A 458 11.52 -5.63 -1.50
C GLY A 458 10.41 -6.31 -0.68
N ALA A 459 10.37 -6.03 0.59
CA ALA A 459 9.59 -6.76 1.60
C ALA A 459 8.06 -6.75 1.41
N GLU A 460 7.49 -5.87 0.60
CA GLU A 460 6.05 -5.86 0.28
C GLU A 460 5.67 -6.95 -0.74
N GLY A 461 6.63 -7.38 -1.56
CA GLY A 461 6.49 -8.49 -2.46
C GLY A 461 5.58 -8.23 -3.67
N ARG A 462 5.08 -9.32 -4.23
CA ARG A 462 4.40 -9.40 -5.54
C ARG A 462 3.19 -8.47 -5.70
N THR A 463 2.52 -8.09 -4.63
CA THR A 463 1.35 -7.20 -4.70
C THR A 463 1.73 -5.72 -4.88
N HIS A 464 3.00 -5.38 -4.64
CA HIS A 464 3.50 -4.00 -4.69
C HIS A 464 4.62 -3.78 -5.71
N HIS A 465 5.10 -4.83 -6.39
CA HIS A 465 6.10 -4.67 -7.44
C HIS A 465 5.57 -3.84 -8.60
N GLY A 466 6.32 -2.81 -8.97
CA GLY A 466 6.06 -1.96 -10.13
C GLY A 466 6.59 -2.56 -11.42
N ALA A 467 6.16 -3.78 -11.76
CA ALA A 467 6.69 -4.54 -12.88
C ALA A 467 6.07 -4.20 -14.25
N PHE A 468 4.86 -3.62 -14.25
CA PHE A 468 4.02 -3.54 -15.45
C PHE A 468 3.83 -2.13 -15.98
N ASP A 469 4.28 -1.10 -15.27
CA ASP A 469 4.04 0.31 -15.59
C ASP A 469 4.57 0.72 -16.96
N THR A 470 5.81 0.35 -17.31
CA THR A 470 6.35 0.62 -18.64
C THR A 470 5.49 -0.02 -19.73
N THR A 471 5.01 -1.25 -19.51
CA THR A 471 4.21 -1.99 -20.47
C THR A 471 2.87 -1.31 -20.74
N PHE A 472 2.10 -0.96 -19.70
CA PHE A 472 0.78 -0.36 -19.90
C PHE A 472 0.83 1.13 -20.24
N MET A 473 1.85 1.87 -19.84
CA MET A 473 2.00 3.28 -20.21
C MET A 473 2.55 3.43 -21.63
N ALA A 474 3.54 2.62 -22.01
CA ALA A 474 4.18 2.75 -23.34
C ALA A 474 3.32 2.24 -24.50
N CYS A 475 2.26 1.45 -24.25
CA CYS A 475 1.33 1.05 -25.31
C CYS A 475 0.42 2.22 -25.77
N LEU A 476 0.29 3.30 -24.98
CA LEU A 476 -0.58 4.44 -25.30
C LEU A 476 0.07 5.36 -26.36
N PRO A 477 -0.67 5.77 -27.42
CA PRO A 477 -0.12 6.49 -28.57
C PRO A 477 0.56 7.82 -28.26
N ASN A 478 0.01 8.62 -27.34
CA ASN A 478 0.45 9.99 -27.07
C ASN A 478 1.35 10.12 -25.83
N MET A 479 1.52 9.02 -25.08
CA MET A 479 2.25 9.04 -23.81
C MET A 479 3.77 9.14 -24.01
N VAL A 480 4.42 10.10 -23.37
CA VAL A 480 5.88 10.14 -23.20
C VAL A 480 6.25 9.33 -21.95
N VAL A 481 7.18 8.36 -22.09
CA VAL A 481 7.52 7.42 -21.01
C VAL A 481 9.01 7.47 -20.71
N MET A 482 9.36 7.87 -19.48
CA MET A 482 10.73 8.14 -19.01
C MET A 482 11.11 7.29 -17.79
N ALA A 483 12.41 6.97 -17.66
CA ALA A 483 12.96 6.35 -16.45
C ALA A 483 14.38 6.85 -16.17
N PRO A 484 14.65 7.48 -15.01
CA PRO A 484 15.95 8.00 -14.66
C PRO A 484 16.92 6.89 -14.26
N SER A 485 18.18 7.04 -14.62
CA SER A 485 19.28 6.16 -14.19
C SER A 485 19.83 6.52 -12.80
N CYS A 486 19.56 7.74 -12.31
CA CYS A 486 19.99 8.24 -11.01
C CYS A 486 19.09 9.39 -10.54
N GLU A 487 19.29 9.84 -9.28
CA GLU A 487 18.52 10.92 -8.66
C GLU A 487 18.66 12.27 -9.36
N SER A 488 19.84 12.60 -9.90
CA SER A 488 20.04 13.83 -10.68
C SER A 488 19.21 13.82 -11.95
N GLU A 489 19.19 12.68 -12.66
CA GLU A 489 18.38 12.53 -13.87
C GLU A 489 16.89 12.55 -13.57
N LEU A 490 16.44 12.05 -12.39
CA LEU A 490 15.06 12.22 -11.95
C LEU A 490 14.67 13.69 -11.87
N MET A 491 15.52 14.55 -11.32
CA MET A 491 15.25 16.00 -11.27
C MET A 491 15.13 16.62 -12.66
N HIS A 492 15.97 16.20 -13.59
CA HIS A 492 15.85 16.62 -15.02
C HIS A 492 14.54 16.12 -15.65
N MET A 493 14.09 14.91 -15.31
CA MET A 493 12.82 14.36 -15.81
C MET A 493 11.60 15.06 -15.22
N VAL A 494 11.65 15.50 -13.96
CA VAL A 494 10.59 16.36 -13.37
C VAL A 494 10.49 17.68 -14.11
N ALA A 495 11.63 18.34 -14.40
CA ALA A 495 11.66 19.56 -15.21
C ALA A 495 11.19 19.30 -16.65
N THR A 496 11.54 18.16 -17.24
CA THR A 496 11.06 17.76 -18.58
C THR A 496 9.54 17.60 -18.57
N ALA A 497 8.99 16.90 -17.60
CA ALA A 497 7.55 16.72 -17.45
C ALA A 497 6.82 18.06 -17.24
N ALA A 498 7.39 18.98 -16.46
CA ALA A 498 6.82 20.34 -16.28
C ALA A 498 6.79 21.15 -17.59
N ALA A 499 7.71 20.88 -18.52
CA ALA A 499 7.82 21.56 -19.82
C ALA A 499 6.94 20.95 -20.92
N ILE A 500 6.42 19.72 -20.76
CA ILE A 500 5.56 19.05 -21.76
C ILE A 500 4.12 19.55 -21.56
N ASP A 501 3.59 20.32 -22.52
CA ASP A 501 2.25 20.92 -22.49
C ASP A 501 1.34 20.44 -23.65
N ASP A 502 1.84 19.58 -24.55
CA ASP A 502 1.15 19.11 -25.76
C ASP A 502 0.62 17.66 -25.67
N GLY A 503 0.78 17.01 -24.52
CA GLY A 503 0.30 15.66 -24.27
C GLY A 503 0.72 15.11 -22.91
N PRO A 504 0.28 13.88 -22.58
CA PRO A 504 0.60 13.26 -21.31
C PRO A 504 2.03 12.72 -21.28
N CYS A 505 2.59 12.69 -20.06
CA CYS A 505 3.88 12.06 -19.83
C CYS A 505 3.92 11.34 -18.49
N CYS A 506 4.81 10.36 -18.39
CA CYS A 506 5.12 9.71 -17.13
C CYS A 506 6.63 9.54 -16.95
N PHE A 507 7.06 9.52 -15.71
CA PHE A 507 8.41 9.13 -15.31
C PHE A 507 8.31 8.17 -14.12
N ARG A 508 9.06 7.07 -14.22
CA ARG A 508 9.05 6.00 -13.20
C ARG A 508 10.37 5.98 -12.44
N TYR A 509 10.30 5.85 -11.13
CA TYR A 509 11.49 5.78 -10.28
C TYR A 509 11.32 4.76 -9.15
N PRO A 510 12.45 4.14 -8.68
CA PRO A 510 12.36 3.00 -7.79
C PRO A 510 12.09 3.41 -6.35
N ARG A 511 11.62 2.45 -5.57
CA ARG A 511 11.76 2.48 -4.12
C ARG A 511 13.22 2.29 -3.76
N GLY A 512 13.82 3.23 -3.02
CA GLY A 512 15.21 3.15 -2.59
C GLY A 512 15.87 4.51 -2.51
N ASN A 513 17.17 4.48 -2.22
CA ASN A 513 17.99 5.69 -2.10
C ASN A 513 18.75 5.97 -3.38
N GLY A 514 19.09 7.24 -3.60
CA GLY A 514 19.93 7.65 -4.71
C GLY A 514 21.33 7.03 -4.65
N VAL A 515 22.02 7.07 -5.78
CA VAL A 515 23.38 6.48 -5.94
C VAL A 515 24.52 7.43 -5.57
N GLY A 516 24.21 8.68 -5.20
CA GLY A 516 25.18 9.72 -4.86
C GLY A 516 25.67 10.53 -6.05
N SER A 517 24.82 10.72 -7.06
CA SER A 517 25.14 11.58 -8.21
C SER A 517 25.20 13.07 -7.83
N ILE A 518 25.92 13.87 -8.62
CA ILE A 518 25.97 15.33 -8.45
C ILE A 518 24.59 15.88 -8.78
N LEU A 519 23.97 16.55 -7.83
CA LEU A 519 22.63 17.11 -8.00
C LEU A 519 22.67 18.45 -8.74
N PRO A 520 21.59 18.79 -9.47
CA PRO A 520 21.40 20.12 -10.02
C PRO A 520 21.35 21.17 -8.91
N GLU A 521 21.83 22.38 -9.21
CA GLU A 521 21.81 23.50 -8.27
C GLU A 521 20.39 23.83 -7.81
N ASN A 522 20.19 23.98 -6.50
CA ASN A 522 18.88 24.24 -5.87
C ASN A 522 17.78 23.21 -6.23
N ASN A 523 18.16 21.96 -6.47
CA ASN A 523 17.26 20.88 -6.89
C ASN A 523 16.50 21.15 -8.21
N LYS A 524 17.00 22.09 -9.01
CA LYS A 524 16.37 22.53 -10.27
C LYS A 524 16.92 21.72 -11.44
N GLY A 525 16.12 20.81 -11.95
CA GLY A 525 16.43 20.11 -13.18
C GLY A 525 16.45 21.03 -14.40
N SER A 526 17.06 20.56 -15.47
CA SER A 526 16.93 21.16 -16.80
C SER A 526 16.19 20.18 -17.69
N PRO A 527 15.21 20.62 -18.51
CA PRO A 527 14.48 19.73 -19.40
C PRO A 527 15.43 18.96 -20.34
N LEU A 528 15.21 17.65 -20.44
CA LEU A 528 15.88 16.80 -21.39
C LEU A 528 15.23 16.90 -22.77
N GLU A 529 16.00 16.68 -23.84
CA GLU A 529 15.44 16.53 -25.17
C GLU A 529 14.64 15.22 -25.23
N VAL A 530 13.33 15.33 -25.48
CA VAL A 530 12.41 14.19 -25.49
C VAL A 530 12.83 13.16 -26.55
N GLY A 531 12.91 11.90 -26.13
CA GLY A 531 13.31 10.79 -27.02
C GLY A 531 14.81 10.71 -27.29
N LYS A 532 15.67 11.32 -26.45
CA LYS A 532 17.12 11.23 -26.55
C LYS A 532 17.74 10.47 -25.39
N GLY A 533 18.45 9.40 -25.75
CA GLY A 533 19.33 8.67 -24.84
C GLY A 533 20.74 9.28 -24.79
N GLU A 534 21.60 8.63 -24.04
CA GLU A 534 22.98 9.08 -23.81
C GLU A 534 23.96 7.90 -23.82
N VAL A 535 25.10 8.06 -24.47
CA VAL A 535 26.23 7.13 -24.35
C VAL A 535 27.05 7.53 -23.12
N LEU A 536 27.03 6.68 -22.10
CA LEU A 536 27.73 6.92 -20.84
C LEU A 536 29.21 6.52 -20.90
N ARG A 537 29.52 5.53 -21.76
CA ARG A 537 30.87 5.01 -21.96
C ARG A 537 30.96 4.49 -23.39
N GLU A 538 31.96 4.94 -24.14
CA GLU A 538 32.35 4.33 -25.41
C GLU A 538 33.32 3.17 -25.14
N GLY A 539 33.03 2.00 -25.70
CA GLY A 539 33.89 0.82 -25.68
C GLY A 539 34.58 0.57 -26.99
N THR A 540 35.66 -0.19 -26.95
CA THR A 540 36.41 -0.59 -28.18
C THR A 540 36.07 -2.00 -28.64
N SER A 541 35.33 -2.77 -27.84
CA SER A 541 34.86 -4.10 -28.23
C SER A 541 33.56 -4.02 -29.04
N LYS A 542 33.15 -5.15 -29.61
CA LYS A 542 31.89 -5.29 -30.35
C LYS A 542 30.68 -5.56 -29.49
N VAL A 543 30.70 -5.10 -28.22
CA VAL A 543 29.62 -5.30 -27.23
C VAL A 543 29.05 -3.96 -26.79
N ALA A 544 27.73 -3.82 -26.85
CA ALA A 544 26.99 -2.70 -26.30
C ALA A 544 25.93 -3.17 -25.30
N ILE A 545 25.74 -2.39 -24.22
CA ILE A 545 24.71 -2.58 -23.24
C ILE A 545 23.87 -1.29 -23.19
N LEU A 546 22.55 -1.41 -23.40
CA LEU A 546 21.60 -0.32 -23.36
C LEU A 546 20.64 -0.56 -22.18
N GLY A 547 20.80 0.22 -21.12
CA GLY A 547 19.96 0.14 -19.93
C GLY A 547 18.82 1.16 -19.93
N TYR A 548 17.73 0.85 -19.22
CA TYR A 548 16.58 1.72 -19.03
C TYR A 548 16.19 1.81 -17.55
N GLY A 549 16.24 3.01 -17.00
CA GLY A 549 16.01 3.25 -15.57
C GLY A 549 17.25 2.95 -14.71
N THR A 550 17.05 2.77 -13.41
CA THR A 550 18.17 2.62 -12.45
C THR A 550 19.02 1.37 -12.65
N VAL A 551 18.54 0.36 -13.39
CA VAL A 551 19.33 -0.82 -13.76
C VAL A 551 20.57 -0.45 -14.62
N VAL A 552 20.64 0.77 -15.17
CA VAL A 552 21.84 1.33 -15.81
C VAL A 552 23.06 1.27 -14.88
N GLN A 553 22.88 1.35 -13.56
CA GLN A 553 23.98 1.20 -12.61
C GLN A 553 24.56 -0.23 -12.65
N ASN A 554 23.71 -1.25 -12.79
CA ASN A 554 24.16 -2.64 -12.99
C ASN A 554 24.84 -2.83 -14.34
N CYS A 555 24.40 -2.11 -15.39
CA CYS A 555 25.05 -2.10 -16.70
C CYS A 555 26.48 -1.52 -16.63
N LYS A 556 26.66 -0.43 -15.90
CA LYS A 556 27.99 0.19 -15.65
C LYS A 556 28.90 -0.76 -14.89
N ALA A 557 28.40 -1.35 -13.79
CA ALA A 557 29.18 -2.31 -13.00
C ALA A 557 29.53 -3.57 -13.81
N ALA A 558 28.63 -4.04 -14.69
CA ALA A 558 28.92 -5.16 -15.59
C ALA A 558 30.03 -4.82 -16.59
N ALA A 559 30.04 -3.61 -17.15
CA ALA A 559 31.08 -3.16 -18.05
C ALA A 559 32.45 -3.04 -17.34
N ASP A 560 32.47 -2.61 -16.06
CA ASP A 560 33.69 -2.61 -15.24
C ASP A 560 34.21 -4.04 -15.04
N LEU A 561 33.35 -4.97 -14.66
CA LEU A 561 33.70 -6.40 -14.49
C LEU A 561 34.23 -7.03 -15.80
N LEU A 562 33.57 -6.73 -16.94
CA LEU A 562 34.00 -7.21 -18.25
C LEU A 562 35.39 -6.67 -18.62
N GLN A 563 35.66 -5.41 -18.32
CA GLN A 563 36.98 -4.80 -18.55
C GLN A 563 38.05 -5.42 -17.67
N GLU A 564 37.80 -5.48 -16.34
CA GLU A 564 38.78 -5.93 -15.35
C GLU A 564 39.14 -7.41 -15.49
N LYS A 565 38.12 -8.27 -15.65
CA LYS A 565 38.33 -9.72 -15.64
C LYS A 565 38.55 -10.34 -17.04
N ASN A 566 37.93 -9.77 -18.06
CA ASN A 566 37.89 -10.38 -19.38
C ASN A 566 38.58 -9.52 -20.47
N ASN A 567 39.06 -8.33 -20.13
CA ASN A 567 39.63 -7.34 -21.05
C ASN A 567 38.66 -6.99 -22.20
N ILE A 568 37.36 -6.87 -21.88
CA ILE A 568 36.30 -6.51 -22.84
C ILE A 568 35.84 -5.09 -22.56
N SER A 569 36.26 -4.14 -23.38
CA SER A 569 35.87 -2.73 -23.28
C SER A 569 34.48 -2.52 -23.91
N THR A 570 33.46 -2.43 -23.08
CA THR A 570 32.05 -2.45 -23.48
C THR A 570 31.46 -1.05 -23.59
N THR A 571 30.69 -0.77 -24.63
CA THR A 571 29.88 0.45 -24.78
C THR A 571 28.67 0.34 -23.83
N VAL A 572 28.41 1.40 -23.02
CA VAL A 572 27.23 1.49 -22.13
C VAL A 572 26.45 2.73 -22.48
N ALA A 573 25.15 2.56 -22.73
CA ALA A 573 24.23 3.64 -23.03
C ALA A 573 23.01 3.61 -22.08
N ASN A 574 22.47 4.79 -21.80
CA ASN A 574 21.25 5.02 -21.05
C ASN A 574 20.14 5.44 -22.02
N ALA A 575 19.07 4.69 -22.05
CA ALA A 575 17.95 4.96 -22.96
C ALA A 575 17.13 6.19 -22.57
N ARG A 576 17.01 6.51 -21.27
CA ARG A 576 16.16 7.57 -20.69
C ARG A 576 14.67 7.44 -21.04
N PHE A 577 14.34 7.20 -22.31
CA PHE A 577 12.97 7.15 -22.83
C PHE A 577 12.65 5.76 -23.39
N CYS A 578 11.54 5.20 -22.92
CA CYS A 578 10.90 4.08 -23.59
C CYS A 578 10.07 4.56 -24.78
N LYS A 579 9.46 5.75 -24.64
CA LYS A 579 8.65 6.37 -25.69
C LYS A 579 8.75 7.91 -25.62
N PRO A 580 9.09 8.56 -26.75
CA PRO A 580 9.61 7.95 -27.97
C PRO A 580 11.01 7.36 -27.77
N LEU A 581 11.34 6.29 -28.50
CA LEU A 581 12.68 5.70 -28.52
C LEU A 581 13.68 6.62 -29.24
N ASP A 582 14.94 6.66 -28.77
CA ASP A 582 16.05 7.20 -29.58
C ASP A 582 16.46 6.20 -30.66
N GLY A 583 15.74 6.27 -31.76
CA GLY A 583 16.01 5.40 -32.91
C GLY A 583 17.42 5.57 -33.51
N ASN A 584 18.02 6.77 -33.39
CA ASN A 584 19.37 7.01 -33.89
C ASN A 584 20.42 6.35 -33.01
N LEU A 585 20.27 6.46 -31.68
CA LEU A 585 21.13 5.77 -30.74
C LEU A 585 21.05 4.25 -30.94
N ILE A 586 19.83 3.69 -31.02
CA ILE A 586 19.62 2.25 -31.19
C ILE A 586 20.23 1.75 -32.50
N ARG A 587 20.04 2.48 -33.62
CA ARG A 587 20.68 2.13 -34.92
C ARG A 587 22.20 2.16 -34.81
N LYS A 588 22.77 3.21 -34.20
CA LYS A 588 24.22 3.31 -33.99
C LYS A 588 24.74 2.10 -33.21
N LEU A 589 24.11 1.78 -32.07
CA LEU A 589 24.52 0.65 -31.23
C LEU A 589 24.41 -0.69 -31.98
N ALA A 590 23.35 -0.89 -32.76
CA ALA A 590 23.13 -2.11 -33.53
C ALA A 590 24.10 -2.28 -34.74
N GLN A 591 24.53 -1.17 -35.38
CA GLN A 591 25.42 -1.19 -36.53
C GLN A 591 26.90 -1.26 -36.16
N ASP A 592 27.30 -0.61 -35.07
CA ASP A 592 28.69 -0.53 -34.61
C ASP A 592 29.13 -1.77 -33.80
N HIS A 593 28.16 -2.57 -33.30
CA HIS A 593 28.42 -3.71 -32.42
C HIS A 593 27.84 -5.02 -32.99
N GLU A 594 28.43 -6.14 -32.58
CA GLU A 594 27.95 -7.49 -32.90
C GLU A 594 27.01 -8.05 -31.83
N ILE A 595 27.06 -7.49 -30.60
CA ILE A 595 26.26 -7.88 -29.47
C ILE A 595 25.60 -6.63 -28.86
N LEU A 596 24.29 -6.66 -28.75
CA LEU A 596 23.50 -5.63 -28.08
C LEU A 596 22.67 -6.27 -26.98
N ILE A 597 22.93 -5.89 -25.74
CA ILE A 597 22.12 -6.28 -24.58
C ILE A 597 21.22 -5.11 -24.19
N THR A 598 19.93 -5.34 -24.08
CA THR A 598 18.98 -4.37 -23.51
C THR A 598 18.55 -4.82 -22.12
N VAL A 599 18.54 -3.91 -21.15
CA VAL A 599 18.26 -4.25 -19.74
C VAL A 599 17.22 -3.32 -19.16
N GLU A 600 16.17 -3.90 -18.57
CA GLU A 600 15.14 -3.16 -17.82
C GLU A 600 14.64 -3.94 -16.60
N GLU A 601 14.24 -3.24 -15.55
CA GLU A 601 13.51 -3.78 -14.41
C GLU A 601 12.00 -3.61 -14.65
N GLY A 602 11.50 -4.35 -15.63
CA GLY A 602 10.12 -4.35 -16.11
C GLY A 602 9.74 -5.68 -16.73
N SER A 603 8.45 -5.91 -16.94
CA SER A 603 7.92 -7.13 -17.56
C SER A 603 8.13 -7.15 -19.07
N ILE A 604 7.86 -8.30 -19.69
CA ILE A 604 7.67 -8.40 -21.14
C ILE A 604 6.62 -7.37 -21.60
N GLY A 605 6.82 -6.77 -22.76
CA GLY A 605 6.00 -5.67 -23.29
C GLY A 605 6.54 -4.27 -22.96
N GLY A 606 7.55 -4.16 -22.07
CA GLY A 606 8.19 -2.91 -21.72
C GLY A 606 9.26 -2.43 -22.71
N PHE A 607 10.26 -1.70 -22.22
CA PHE A 607 11.31 -1.05 -23.01
C PHE A 607 12.04 -2.01 -23.96
N CYS A 608 12.47 -3.16 -23.46
CA CYS A 608 13.19 -4.14 -24.30
C CYS A 608 12.32 -4.66 -25.45
N SER A 609 11.01 -4.78 -25.25
CA SER A 609 10.07 -5.17 -26.32
C SER A 609 9.91 -4.07 -27.38
N HIS A 610 9.86 -2.81 -26.97
CA HIS A 610 9.84 -1.67 -27.90
C HIS A 610 11.13 -1.59 -28.71
N VAL A 611 12.30 -1.83 -28.10
CA VAL A 611 13.57 -1.92 -28.81
C VAL A 611 13.58 -3.08 -29.81
N SER A 612 13.11 -4.27 -29.40
CA SER A 612 13.00 -5.43 -30.29
C SER A 612 12.14 -5.15 -31.53
N HIS A 613 10.97 -4.55 -31.29
CA HIS A 613 10.08 -4.14 -32.37
C HIS A 613 10.75 -3.14 -33.33
N PHE A 614 11.45 -2.14 -32.79
CA PHE A 614 12.21 -1.17 -33.56
C PHE A 614 13.31 -1.84 -34.40
N LEU A 615 14.11 -2.74 -33.80
CA LEU A 615 15.16 -3.46 -34.48
C LEU A 615 14.61 -4.31 -35.64
N GLY A 616 13.50 -5.04 -35.39
CA GLY A 616 12.85 -5.87 -36.43
C GLY A 616 12.29 -5.06 -37.58
N LEU A 617 11.55 -3.97 -37.33
CA LEU A 617 10.97 -3.11 -38.35
C LEU A 617 12.02 -2.40 -39.23
N ASN A 618 13.23 -2.18 -38.69
CA ASN A 618 14.33 -1.54 -39.44
C ASN A 618 15.33 -2.53 -40.03
N GLY A 619 15.04 -3.84 -40.04
CA GLY A 619 15.93 -4.89 -40.62
C GLY A 619 17.26 -5.05 -39.88
N LEU A 620 17.38 -4.53 -38.65
CA LEU A 620 18.63 -4.58 -37.89
C LEU A 620 18.90 -5.97 -37.28
N LEU A 621 17.90 -6.84 -37.28
CA LEU A 621 18.01 -8.26 -36.86
C LEU A 621 18.29 -9.22 -38.01
N ASP A 622 18.28 -8.75 -39.28
CA ASP A 622 18.45 -9.59 -40.46
C ASP A 622 19.94 -9.95 -40.73
N GLY A 623 20.86 -9.37 -39.96
CA GLY A 623 22.30 -9.57 -40.06
C GLY A 623 22.89 -10.42 -38.93
N ASN A 624 24.13 -10.11 -38.56
CA ASN A 624 24.90 -10.86 -37.55
C ASN A 624 24.71 -10.35 -36.13
N LEU A 625 23.87 -9.34 -35.92
CA LEU A 625 23.62 -8.77 -34.57
C LEU A 625 23.00 -9.82 -33.64
N LYS A 626 23.70 -10.10 -32.56
CA LYS A 626 23.18 -10.91 -31.46
C LYS A 626 22.51 -10.00 -30.43
N TRP A 627 21.19 -9.87 -30.49
CA TRP A 627 20.42 -9.11 -29.49
C TRP A 627 19.90 -10.02 -28.39
N ARG A 628 19.92 -9.53 -27.13
CA ARG A 628 19.28 -10.17 -25.97
C ARG A 628 18.62 -9.11 -25.10
N ALA A 629 17.39 -9.41 -24.67
CA ALA A 629 16.67 -8.67 -23.64
C ALA A 629 16.92 -9.31 -22.28
N MET A 630 17.20 -8.47 -21.28
CA MET A 630 17.21 -8.85 -19.88
C MET A 630 16.10 -8.08 -19.18
N ILE A 631 15.06 -8.80 -18.74
CA ILE A 631 13.82 -8.30 -18.18
C ILE A 631 13.44 -9.14 -16.96
N LEU A 632 12.43 -8.71 -16.20
CA LEU A 632 11.86 -9.55 -15.14
C LEU A 632 11.32 -10.87 -15.74
N PRO A 633 11.55 -12.02 -15.08
CA PRO A 633 11.04 -13.31 -15.54
C PRO A 633 9.51 -13.33 -15.57
N ASP A 634 8.92 -14.14 -16.46
CA ASP A 634 7.47 -14.31 -16.59
C ASP A 634 6.88 -15.12 -15.42
N ARG A 635 7.09 -14.61 -14.21
CA ARG A 635 6.55 -15.11 -12.94
C ARG A 635 6.58 -14.03 -11.87
N TYR A 636 5.72 -14.14 -10.86
CA TYR A 636 5.75 -13.23 -9.72
C TYR A 636 6.92 -13.53 -8.79
N ILE A 637 7.78 -12.55 -8.57
CA ILE A 637 8.86 -12.60 -7.58
C ILE A 637 8.27 -12.39 -6.17
N GLY A 638 8.75 -13.14 -5.19
CA GLY A 638 8.29 -13.08 -3.80
C GLY A 638 8.75 -11.81 -3.07
N HIS A 639 8.31 -11.68 -1.82
CA HIS A 639 8.82 -10.66 -0.90
C HIS A 639 10.23 -11.05 -0.40
N GLY A 640 11.04 -10.06 -0.04
CA GLY A 640 12.40 -10.28 0.42
C GLY A 640 13.22 -8.98 0.44
N SER A 641 14.54 -9.06 0.41
CA SER A 641 15.39 -7.90 0.11
C SER A 641 15.33 -7.56 -1.38
N GLN A 642 15.57 -6.30 -1.75
CA GLN A 642 15.63 -5.93 -3.17
C GLN A 642 16.82 -6.59 -3.85
N GLU A 643 17.93 -6.78 -3.14
CA GLU A 643 19.12 -7.46 -3.63
C GLU A 643 18.81 -8.91 -4.01
N ASP A 644 18.13 -9.68 -3.11
CA ASP A 644 17.73 -11.06 -3.40
C ASP A 644 16.76 -11.11 -4.59
N GLN A 645 15.86 -10.15 -4.69
CA GLN A 645 14.88 -10.09 -5.77
C GLN A 645 15.53 -9.80 -7.13
N ILE A 646 16.50 -8.90 -7.21
CA ILE A 646 17.27 -8.60 -8.43
C ILE A 646 18.15 -9.80 -8.80
N GLU A 647 18.73 -10.51 -7.83
CA GLU A 647 19.47 -11.75 -8.05
C GLU A 647 18.55 -12.84 -8.60
N GLU A 648 17.38 -13.06 -7.97
CA GLU A 648 16.35 -14.01 -8.45
C GLU A 648 15.82 -13.64 -9.84
N ALA A 649 15.74 -12.35 -10.16
CA ALA A 649 15.32 -11.85 -11.48
C ALA A 649 16.37 -12.05 -12.57
N GLY A 650 17.63 -12.32 -12.23
CA GLY A 650 18.71 -12.45 -13.20
C GLY A 650 19.15 -11.10 -13.79
N LEU A 651 19.05 -10.00 -13.02
CA LEU A 651 19.33 -8.63 -13.48
C LEU A 651 20.54 -7.98 -12.79
N THR A 652 21.31 -8.73 -12.01
CA THR A 652 22.55 -8.21 -11.41
C THR A 652 23.65 -8.00 -12.48
N SER A 653 24.67 -7.25 -12.14
CA SER A 653 25.84 -7.04 -12.99
C SER A 653 26.51 -8.34 -13.41
N LYS A 654 26.53 -9.38 -12.55
CA LYS A 654 27.05 -10.72 -12.88
C LYS A 654 26.25 -11.40 -13.98
N HIS A 655 24.91 -11.37 -13.90
CA HIS A 655 24.05 -11.96 -14.93
C HIS A 655 24.21 -11.26 -16.28
N ILE A 656 24.43 -9.95 -16.29
CA ILE A 656 24.74 -9.20 -17.51
C ILE A 656 26.08 -9.67 -18.09
N VAL A 657 27.13 -9.82 -17.25
CA VAL A 657 28.43 -10.37 -17.66
C VAL A 657 28.29 -11.76 -18.24
N ASP A 658 27.59 -12.67 -17.56
CA ASP A 658 27.37 -14.05 -18.01
C ASP A 658 26.65 -14.10 -19.37
N THR A 659 25.67 -13.22 -19.56
CA THR A 659 24.94 -13.09 -20.83
C THR A 659 25.90 -12.67 -21.98
N VAL A 660 26.75 -11.68 -21.74
CA VAL A 660 27.74 -11.23 -22.70
C VAL A 660 28.73 -12.35 -23.03
N LEU A 661 29.30 -13.01 -22.02
CA LEU A 661 30.29 -14.07 -22.22
C LEU A 661 29.71 -15.26 -22.97
N SER A 662 28.47 -15.65 -22.69
CA SER A 662 27.78 -16.73 -23.39
C SER A 662 27.63 -16.44 -24.89
N LEU A 663 27.38 -15.17 -25.28
CA LEU A 663 27.23 -14.75 -26.67
C LEU A 663 28.56 -14.67 -27.42
N ILE A 664 29.65 -14.42 -26.71
CA ILE A 664 31.02 -14.45 -27.25
C ILE A 664 31.54 -15.89 -27.42
N GLY A 665 30.88 -16.88 -26.80
CA GLY A 665 31.26 -18.28 -26.83
C GLY A 665 32.30 -18.68 -25.79
N LYS A 666 32.48 -17.88 -24.71
CA LYS A 666 33.29 -18.24 -23.54
C LYS A 666 32.40 -18.99 -22.54
N LYS A 667 32.89 -20.09 -21.93
CA LYS A 667 32.14 -20.84 -20.92
C LYS A 667 32.18 -20.12 -19.56
N GLN A 668 31.08 -20.24 -18.79
CA GLN A 668 31.03 -19.90 -17.38
C GLN A 668 32.12 -20.69 -16.63
N GLY A 669 33.08 -20.01 -16.04
CA GLY A 669 34.15 -20.65 -15.26
C GLY A 669 35.60 -20.32 -15.67
N ASP A 670 35.82 -19.56 -16.72
CA ASP A 670 37.15 -19.06 -17.12
C ASP A 670 37.54 -17.78 -16.32
N TYR A 671 37.29 -17.79 -15.00
CA TYR A 671 37.64 -16.67 -14.08
C TYR A 671 39.00 -16.86 -13.45
#